data_82aba38231107ad29189ec84a092028f
#
_entry.id   82aba38231107ad29189ec84a092028f
#
_cell.length_a   1.000
_cell.length_b   1.000
_cell.length_c   1.000
_cell.angle_alpha   90.00
_cell.angle_beta   90.00
_cell.angle_gamma   90.00
#
_symmetry.space_group_name_H-M   'P 1'
#
loop_
_entity.id
_entity.type
_entity.pdbx_description
1 polymer ?
#
loop_
_entity_poly.entity_id
_entity_poly.type
_entity_poly.pdbx_seq_one_letter_code
_entity_poly.pdbx_strand_id
1 'polypeptide(L)'
;MQIGVYLCHCGLNIAGILDIDAIMAQTEKLDSVCMVREIDFACSDAGQEEIKNDIEKGIDRVVVAACSPRMHQTTFERLLEGSGLNPYLLTMVNIREQCSWVHADNRALATQKAIDLVRMGVAQARELVAIQKREVPINQEVLVIGAGIAGITAALDMANSGIMVHIVEKEPTIGGRAILYGNLFPTNDCSICIIAPKMTDVLNHQNIDLHTYSEIAKVEGSVGNFKIHGIKKPRFIKEDVCKGCIDDCAYVCPITVPNEFDYDIGVRKAIYVPVPQSVPMIACIDSHCVGCGLCEKVCPLDAIDYFQKEEEFCFDVGAIVVATGWKPFDASRKEEYGYGQHQDVITSLQLERMLNASGPTHGRVIQPSTGELAHRIAFIQCVGSRDASVGNNYCSVVCCMAAIKNSQLIKEKNPETNISVHYIDIRACGPGYEEYYQRAQELGVDFIRGRVAEVLTHGEKPVIRYEDTLADGGIVEEECDLVVLSVGLEANSDIGIKMRTRADGFMQVAHPKLRPVEAHTDGIFIAGCASGPKDIQTSVAQGTAAASRIRSLLSRDSLEIDPMSVHVDQDKCTGCALCMRVCEFESIRMVQGKAAVDELTCKGCGSCSAACPEGAIEPHLYTNSQIISQTHALEKSEYPLIVAFLCNWCAYACADLAGVLRISYPTNIRVIRVMCAGRVNPGFVLEAFRYGADGVLVAGCRIGECHYLHGNEHAAHRMTMLADVLTETGIDARRLKTVWIDASESERFGAIVSDFVDELERIGPIGSEL
;
A
#
# COMPACT_ATOMS: atom_id res chain seq x y z
N MET A 1 -4.22 -36.53 25.55
CA MET A 1 -4.82 -35.19 25.37
C MET A 1 -5.54 -34.85 26.65
N GLN A 2 -5.13 -33.76 27.29
CA GLN A 2 -5.70 -33.30 28.56
C GLN A 2 -6.05 -31.84 28.42
N ILE A 3 -7.34 -31.53 28.29
CA ILE A 3 -7.86 -30.18 28.10
C ILE A 3 -8.26 -29.57 29.43
N GLY A 4 -7.70 -28.42 29.79
CA GLY A 4 -8.15 -27.55 30.87
C GLY A 4 -9.07 -26.47 30.33
N VAL A 5 -10.26 -26.34 30.93
CA VAL A 5 -11.25 -25.32 30.60
C VAL A 5 -11.38 -24.33 31.76
N TYR A 6 -11.20 -23.05 31.47
CA TYR A 6 -11.18 -21.96 32.44
C TYR A 6 -12.30 -20.98 32.13
N LEU A 7 -13.29 -20.91 33.05
CA LEU A 7 -14.45 -20.03 32.93
C LEU A 7 -14.19 -18.73 33.70
N CYS A 8 -14.11 -17.62 33.01
CA CYS A 8 -13.86 -16.31 33.61
C CYS A 8 -15.17 -15.67 34.07
N HIS A 9 -15.24 -15.23 35.33
CA HIS A 9 -16.35 -14.42 35.83
C HIS A 9 -16.37 -13.01 35.25
N CYS A 10 -15.20 -12.45 35.00
CA CYS A 10 -15.01 -11.02 34.59
C CYS A 10 -15.79 -10.09 35.55
N GLY A 11 -15.73 -10.38 36.85
CA GLY A 11 -16.63 -9.82 37.86
C GLY A 11 -18.09 -10.12 37.54
N LEU A 12 -18.95 -9.11 37.54
CA LEU A 12 -20.36 -9.25 37.22
C LEU A 12 -20.69 -9.26 35.72
N ASN A 13 -19.67 -9.07 34.86
CA ASN A 13 -19.90 -8.95 33.40
C ASN A 13 -20.32 -10.30 32.78
N ILE A 14 -19.80 -11.42 33.30
CA ILE A 14 -20.13 -12.76 32.83
C ILE A 14 -20.98 -13.47 33.92
N ALA A 15 -20.45 -13.68 35.12
CA ALA A 15 -21.12 -14.38 36.19
C ALA A 15 -22.40 -13.69 36.69
N GLY A 16 -22.57 -12.39 36.49
CA GLY A 16 -23.81 -11.67 36.78
C GLY A 16 -24.96 -12.04 35.84
N ILE A 17 -24.71 -12.64 34.68
CA ILE A 17 -25.71 -12.99 33.66
C ILE A 17 -25.77 -14.50 33.44
N LEU A 18 -24.60 -15.16 33.28
CA LEU A 18 -24.52 -16.59 32.99
C LEU A 18 -24.51 -17.42 34.26
N ASP A 19 -25.14 -18.60 34.23
CA ASP A 19 -25.05 -19.61 35.28
C ASP A 19 -23.75 -20.42 35.06
N ILE A 20 -22.71 -20.05 35.83
CA ILE A 20 -21.37 -20.64 35.71
C ILE A 20 -21.39 -22.11 36.13
N ASP A 21 -22.14 -22.47 37.21
CA ASP A 21 -22.26 -23.85 37.69
C ASP A 21 -22.87 -24.76 36.60
N ALA A 22 -23.90 -24.28 35.91
CA ALA A 22 -24.53 -25.02 34.81
C ALA A 22 -23.56 -25.22 33.64
N ILE A 23 -22.74 -24.20 33.29
CA ILE A 23 -21.72 -24.30 32.24
C ILE A 23 -20.65 -25.31 32.66
N MET A 24 -20.14 -25.24 33.90
CA MET A 24 -19.15 -26.19 34.42
C MET A 24 -19.64 -27.62 34.34
N ALA A 25 -20.85 -27.88 34.88
CA ALA A 25 -21.43 -29.22 34.92
C ALA A 25 -21.65 -29.88 33.56
N GLN A 26 -21.87 -29.06 32.48
CA GLN A 26 -21.93 -29.57 31.09
C GLN A 26 -20.55 -29.74 30.50
N THR A 27 -19.61 -28.84 30.79
CA THR A 27 -18.26 -28.88 30.29
C THR A 27 -17.47 -30.08 30.80
N GLU A 28 -17.64 -30.45 32.08
CA GLU A 28 -17.02 -31.63 32.70
C GLU A 28 -17.36 -32.97 32.01
N LYS A 29 -18.50 -33.00 31.30
CA LYS A 29 -18.96 -34.21 30.57
C LYS A 29 -18.31 -34.34 29.19
N LEU A 30 -17.59 -33.33 28.73
CA LEU A 30 -17.02 -33.34 27.40
C LEU A 30 -15.75 -34.22 27.34
N ASP A 31 -15.66 -35.03 26.31
CA ASP A 31 -14.49 -35.91 26.12
C ASP A 31 -13.20 -35.07 26.09
N SER A 32 -12.14 -35.64 26.66
CA SER A 32 -10.78 -35.03 26.76
C SER A 32 -10.69 -33.81 27.70
N VAL A 33 -11.78 -33.35 28.29
CA VAL A 33 -11.74 -32.35 29.36
C VAL A 33 -11.39 -33.07 30.66
N CYS A 34 -10.28 -32.71 31.27
CA CYS A 34 -9.82 -33.31 32.52
C CYS A 34 -9.88 -32.36 33.71
N MET A 35 -10.08 -31.06 33.42
CA MET A 35 -10.23 -30.02 34.44
C MET A 35 -11.12 -28.90 33.92
N VAL A 36 -12.05 -28.49 34.78
CA VAL A 36 -12.85 -27.27 34.60
C VAL A 36 -12.68 -26.41 35.85
N ARG A 37 -12.35 -25.14 35.65
CA ARG A 37 -12.11 -24.21 36.76
C ARG A 37 -12.80 -22.88 36.48
N GLU A 38 -13.46 -22.33 37.47
CA GLU A 38 -13.90 -20.93 37.47
C GLU A 38 -12.79 -20.02 37.99
N ILE A 39 -12.67 -18.84 37.40
CA ILE A 39 -11.66 -17.83 37.77
C ILE A 39 -12.32 -16.45 37.73
N ASP A 40 -12.16 -15.65 38.79
CA ASP A 40 -12.75 -14.32 38.87
C ASP A 40 -12.30 -13.41 37.73
N PHE A 41 -10.98 -13.37 37.46
CA PHE A 41 -10.35 -12.58 36.40
C PHE A 41 -9.21 -13.39 35.79
N ALA A 42 -9.47 -14.19 34.79
CA ALA A 42 -8.49 -15.08 34.17
C ALA A 42 -7.28 -14.31 33.58
N CYS A 43 -7.45 -13.06 33.16
CA CYS A 43 -6.39 -12.22 32.62
C CYS A 43 -5.54 -11.52 33.69
N SER A 44 -5.90 -11.58 35.00
CA SER A 44 -5.09 -11.05 36.09
C SER A 44 -3.89 -11.96 36.37
N ASP A 45 -2.87 -11.42 37.06
CA ASP A 45 -1.67 -12.20 37.45
C ASP A 45 -2.06 -13.44 38.29
N ALA A 46 -3.03 -13.29 39.22
CA ALA A 46 -3.52 -14.39 40.04
C ALA A 46 -4.22 -15.47 39.19
N GLY A 47 -5.09 -15.05 38.25
CA GLY A 47 -5.79 -16.00 37.34
C GLY A 47 -4.82 -16.70 36.39
N GLN A 48 -3.82 -15.99 35.89
CA GLN A 48 -2.77 -16.58 35.06
C GLN A 48 -1.92 -17.61 35.86
N GLU A 49 -1.60 -17.33 37.11
CA GLU A 49 -0.84 -18.27 37.96
C GLU A 49 -1.62 -19.55 38.24
N GLU A 50 -2.95 -19.48 38.37
CA GLU A 50 -3.79 -20.69 38.48
C GLU A 50 -3.73 -21.57 37.25
N ILE A 51 -3.85 -20.95 36.05
CA ILE A 51 -3.76 -21.68 34.77
C ILE A 51 -2.36 -22.29 34.62
N LYS A 52 -1.29 -21.55 34.95
CA LYS A 52 0.08 -22.04 34.93
C LYS A 52 0.29 -23.26 35.83
N ASN A 53 -0.19 -23.20 37.05
CA ASN A 53 -0.12 -24.31 38.01
C ASN A 53 -0.80 -25.58 37.46
N ASP A 54 -1.87 -25.44 36.71
CA ASP A 54 -2.57 -26.58 36.11
C ASP A 54 -1.85 -27.12 34.86
N ILE A 55 -1.21 -26.27 34.07
CA ILE A 55 -0.32 -26.68 32.97
C ILE A 55 0.84 -27.53 33.52
N GLU A 56 1.46 -27.11 34.64
CA GLU A 56 2.51 -27.87 35.34
C GLU A 56 2.05 -29.25 35.84
N LYS A 57 0.70 -29.44 36.10
CA LYS A 57 0.11 -30.73 36.43
C LYS A 57 -0.23 -31.63 35.24
N GLY A 58 0.03 -31.15 34.03
CA GLY A 58 -0.08 -31.98 32.83
C GLY A 58 -1.21 -31.60 31.87
N ILE A 59 -1.81 -30.43 32.00
CA ILE A 59 -2.70 -29.87 30.97
C ILE A 59 -1.87 -29.62 29.70
N ASP A 60 -2.33 -30.16 28.58
CA ASP A 60 -1.63 -30.05 27.30
C ASP A 60 -2.40 -29.17 26.28
N ARG A 61 -3.62 -28.73 26.58
CA ARG A 61 -4.41 -27.75 25.82
C ARG A 61 -5.25 -26.89 26.76
N VAL A 62 -5.37 -25.63 26.41
CA VAL A 62 -6.04 -24.62 27.23
C VAL A 62 -7.23 -24.02 26.49
N VAL A 63 -8.41 -24.06 27.10
CA VAL A 63 -9.62 -23.36 26.66
C VAL A 63 -9.94 -22.27 27.66
N VAL A 64 -9.96 -21.02 27.26
CA VAL A 64 -10.35 -19.88 28.11
C VAL A 64 -11.66 -19.30 27.63
N ALA A 65 -12.73 -19.58 28.35
CA ALA A 65 -14.06 -19.01 28.10
C ALA A 65 -14.19 -17.68 28.87
N ALA A 66 -14.05 -16.56 28.18
CA ALA A 66 -13.92 -15.23 28.77
C ALA A 66 -14.42 -14.13 27.81
N CYS A 67 -13.73 -13.01 27.78
CA CYS A 67 -13.91 -11.93 26.83
C CYS A 67 -13.41 -12.30 25.42
N SER A 68 -13.59 -11.37 24.49
CA SER A 68 -13.12 -11.51 23.11
C SER A 68 -11.64 -11.88 23.01
N PRO A 69 -11.26 -12.85 22.16
CA PRO A 69 -9.85 -13.15 21.87
C PRO A 69 -9.08 -11.93 21.36
N ARG A 70 -9.74 -10.95 20.73
CA ARG A 70 -9.12 -9.70 20.29
C ARG A 70 -8.54 -8.85 21.43
N MET A 71 -8.93 -9.11 22.67
CA MET A 71 -8.45 -8.37 23.85
C MET A 71 -7.26 -9.04 24.52
N HIS A 72 -7.33 -10.34 24.76
CA HIS A 72 -6.39 -11.03 25.66
C HIS A 72 -5.79 -12.32 25.08
N GLN A 73 -5.96 -12.61 23.80
CA GLN A 73 -5.36 -13.82 23.20
C GLN A 73 -3.84 -13.82 23.40
N THR A 74 -3.16 -12.71 23.09
CA THR A 74 -1.71 -12.57 23.28
C THR A 74 -1.25 -12.68 24.75
N THR A 75 -2.11 -12.32 25.71
CA THR A 75 -1.82 -12.47 27.13
C THR A 75 -1.71 -13.94 27.51
N PHE A 76 -2.69 -14.74 27.06
CA PHE A 76 -2.70 -16.18 27.32
C PHE A 76 -1.68 -16.95 26.48
N GLU A 77 -1.41 -16.54 25.25
CA GLU A 77 -0.32 -17.13 24.44
C GLU A 77 1.03 -16.97 25.13
N ARG A 78 1.32 -15.80 25.69
CA ARG A 78 2.55 -15.54 26.48
C ARG A 78 2.57 -16.37 27.78
N LEU A 79 1.43 -16.54 28.44
CA LEU A 79 1.32 -17.39 29.62
C LEU A 79 1.68 -18.83 29.27
N LEU A 80 1.12 -19.41 28.20
CA LEU A 80 1.42 -20.76 27.76
C LEU A 80 2.91 -20.90 27.45
N GLU A 81 3.46 -20.00 26.67
CA GLU A 81 4.88 -19.97 26.31
C GLU A 81 5.79 -19.90 27.54
N GLY A 82 5.47 -19.01 28.51
CA GLY A 82 6.19 -18.87 29.77
C GLY A 82 6.04 -20.09 30.70
N SER A 83 5.01 -20.92 30.48
CA SER A 83 4.77 -22.18 31.20
C SER A 83 5.33 -23.41 30.47
N GLY A 84 6.07 -23.22 29.36
CA GLY A 84 6.63 -24.31 28.56
C GLY A 84 5.64 -25.05 27.66
N LEU A 85 4.42 -24.53 27.50
CA LEU A 85 3.41 -25.07 26.59
C LEU A 85 3.41 -24.24 25.31
N ASN A 86 3.20 -24.93 24.17
CA ASN A 86 3.14 -24.23 22.89
C ASN A 86 1.96 -23.22 22.86
N PRO A 87 2.19 -21.94 22.52
CA PRO A 87 1.18 -20.88 22.60
C PRO A 87 -0.03 -21.11 21.69
N TYR A 88 0.12 -21.90 20.63
CA TYR A 88 -0.93 -22.21 19.66
C TYR A 88 -1.85 -23.37 20.09
N LEU A 89 -1.63 -23.93 21.27
CA LEU A 89 -2.53 -24.90 21.91
C LEU A 89 -3.59 -24.22 22.80
N LEU A 90 -3.88 -22.95 22.50
CA LEU A 90 -4.87 -22.10 23.14
C LEU A 90 -6.14 -21.97 22.28
N THR A 91 -7.29 -22.14 22.88
CA THR A 91 -8.59 -21.70 22.33
C THR A 91 -9.24 -20.67 23.26
N MET A 92 -9.63 -19.54 22.72
CA MET A 92 -10.44 -18.56 23.46
C MET A 92 -11.89 -18.57 22.97
N VAL A 93 -12.81 -18.63 23.91
CA VAL A 93 -14.26 -18.64 23.67
C VAL A 93 -14.87 -17.35 24.19
N ASN A 94 -15.51 -16.60 23.32
CA ASN A 94 -16.12 -15.30 23.67
C ASN A 94 -17.51 -15.50 24.28
N ILE A 95 -17.57 -15.55 25.60
CA ILE A 95 -18.82 -15.64 26.36
C ILE A 95 -19.24 -14.31 27.01
N ARG A 96 -18.51 -13.23 26.73
CA ARG A 96 -18.80 -11.89 27.23
C ARG A 96 -19.47 -11.01 26.17
N GLU A 97 -18.71 -10.53 25.17
CA GLU A 97 -19.19 -9.56 24.19
C GLU A 97 -20.31 -10.14 23.33
N GLN A 98 -20.18 -11.39 22.90
CA GLN A 98 -21.12 -12.05 21.99
C GLN A 98 -22.12 -12.98 22.72
N CYS A 99 -22.15 -12.95 24.04
CA CYS A 99 -23.05 -13.78 24.85
C CYS A 99 -23.65 -12.99 26.03
N SER A 100 -22.96 -12.87 27.17
CA SER A 100 -23.52 -12.27 28.37
C SER A 100 -23.94 -10.81 28.17
N TRP A 101 -23.20 -10.04 27.40
CA TRP A 101 -23.44 -8.62 27.19
C TRP A 101 -24.62 -8.32 26.25
N VAL A 102 -24.87 -9.16 25.27
CA VAL A 102 -25.93 -8.96 24.26
C VAL A 102 -27.22 -9.71 24.58
N HIS A 103 -27.21 -10.59 25.61
CA HIS A 103 -28.34 -11.40 25.98
C HIS A 103 -28.69 -11.28 27.48
N ALA A 104 -28.41 -10.13 28.09
CA ALA A 104 -28.65 -9.89 29.52
C ALA A 104 -30.14 -10.05 29.92
N ASP A 105 -31.04 -9.84 28.96
CA ASP A 105 -32.49 -9.91 29.16
C ASP A 105 -33.01 -11.37 29.26
N ASN A 106 -32.23 -12.35 28.77
CA ASN A 106 -32.63 -13.78 28.81
C ASN A 106 -31.49 -14.68 29.30
N ARG A 107 -31.29 -14.71 30.60
CA ARG A 107 -30.20 -15.43 31.27
C ARG A 107 -30.16 -16.92 30.95
N ALA A 108 -31.32 -17.57 30.82
CA ALA A 108 -31.41 -19.02 30.56
C ALA A 108 -30.88 -19.35 29.14
N LEU A 109 -31.34 -18.63 28.11
CA LEU A 109 -30.88 -18.82 26.75
C LEU A 109 -29.42 -18.34 26.57
N ALA A 110 -28.99 -17.26 27.25
CA ALA A 110 -27.61 -16.82 27.27
C ALA A 110 -26.68 -17.91 27.85
N THR A 111 -27.10 -18.58 28.95
CA THR A 111 -26.34 -19.70 29.55
C THR A 111 -26.26 -20.89 28.58
N GLN A 112 -27.38 -21.26 27.94
CA GLN A 112 -27.40 -22.33 26.94
C GLN A 112 -26.45 -22.02 25.75
N LYS A 113 -26.48 -20.79 25.24
CA LYS A 113 -25.55 -20.33 24.22
C LYS A 113 -24.09 -20.43 24.67
N ALA A 114 -23.79 -20.06 25.92
CA ALA A 114 -22.44 -20.16 26.47
C ALA A 114 -21.98 -21.63 26.54
N ILE A 115 -22.84 -22.56 26.93
CA ILE A 115 -22.57 -24.02 26.94
C ILE A 115 -22.19 -24.47 25.51
N ASP A 116 -22.98 -24.09 24.52
CA ASP A 116 -22.68 -24.45 23.11
C ASP A 116 -21.35 -23.86 22.63
N LEU A 117 -21.09 -22.60 22.94
CA LEU A 117 -19.82 -21.93 22.56
C LEU A 117 -18.61 -22.61 23.24
N VAL A 118 -18.70 -22.98 24.51
CA VAL A 118 -17.63 -23.70 25.21
C VAL A 118 -17.42 -25.10 24.61
N ARG A 119 -18.50 -25.81 24.30
CA ARG A 119 -18.45 -27.12 23.62
C ARG A 119 -17.76 -27.00 22.25
N MET A 120 -18.09 -25.99 21.44
CA MET A 120 -17.43 -25.68 20.18
C MET A 120 -15.94 -25.38 20.38
N GLY A 121 -15.61 -24.62 21.43
CA GLY A 121 -14.23 -24.29 21.77
C GLY A 121 -13.41 -25.52 22.18
N VAL A 122 -13.99 -26.45 22.96
CA VAL A 122 -13.36 -27.74 23.32
C VAL A 122 -13.14 -28.59 22.06
N ALA A 123 -14.15 -28.67 21.17
CA ALA A 123 -14.03 -29.40 19.92
C ALA A 123 -12.90 -28.83 19.04
N GLN A 124 -12.78 -27.51 18.93
CA GLN A 124 -11.66 -26.86 18.26
C GLN A 124 -10.32 -27.20 18.93
N ALA A 125 -10.25 -27.15 20.27
CA ALA A 125 -9.02 -27.41 21.02
C ALA A 125 -8.47 -28.82 20.79
N ARG A 126 -9.31 -29.79 20.52
CA ARG A 126 -8.91 -31.16 20.15
C ARG A 126 -8.12 -31.24 18.87
N GLU A 127 -8.44 -30.35 17.92
CA GLU A 127 -7.83 -30.31 16.59
C GLU A 127 -6.58 -29.41 16.53
N LEU A 128 -6.21 -28.75 17.64
CA LEU A 128 -5.00 -27.92 17.67
C LEU A 128 -3.74 -28.79 17.64
N VAL A 129 -2.76 -28.31 16.87
CA VAL A 129 -1.43 -28.90 16.75
C VAL A 129 -0.39 -27.89 17.17
N ALA A 130 0.64 -28.33 17.87
CA ALA A 130 1.76 -27.46 18.23
C ALA A 130 2.48 -26.97 16.97
N ILE A 131 2.59 -25.66 16.82
CA ILE A 131 3.27 -25.01 15.70
C ILE A 131 4.64 -24.54 16.20
N GLN A 132 5.69 -24.94 15.49
CA GLN A 132 7.04 -24.45 15.80
C GLN A 132 7.22 -23.04 15.23
N LYS A 133 7.67 -22.12 16.09
CA LYS A 133 8.14 -20.82 15.64
C LYS A 133 9.36 -21.03 14.77
N ARG A 134 9.35 -20.39 13.60
CA ARG A 134 10.48 -20.41 12.67
C ARG A 134 10.93 -18.98 12.44
N GLU A 135 12.22 -18.78 12.44
CA GLU A 135 12.85 -17.50 12.23
C GLU A 135 13.72 -17.53 10.98
N VAL A 136 13.73 -16.42 10.25
CA VAL A 136 14.56 -16.22 9.08
C VAL A 136 15.47 -15.03 9.34
N PRO A 137 16.80 -15.16 9.19
CA PRO A 137 17.72 -14.05 9.41
C PRO A 137 17.42 -12.91 8.40
N ILE A 138 17.66 -11.67 8.84
CA ILE A 138 17.43 -10.47 8.03
C ILE A 138 18.78 -9.98 7.50
N ASN A 139 18.88 -9.77 6.18
CA ASN A 139 19.98 -9.00 5.58
C ASN A 139 19.88 -7.53 6.04
N GLN A 140 20.99 -6.97 6.52
CA GLN A 140 21.04 -5.63 7.11
C GLN A 140 21.27 -4.52 6.07
N GLU A 141 21.28 -4.83 4.79
CA GLU A 141 21.48 -3.89 3.69
C GLU A 141 20.14 -3.45 3.06
N VAL A 142 20.11 -2.29 2.43
CA VAL A 142 18.89 -1.70 1.86
C VAL A 142 19.12 -1.24 0.43
N LEU A 143 18.15 -1.49 -0.45
CA LEU A 143 18.10 -0.89 -1.77
C LEU A 143 17.22 0.36 -1.77
N VAL A 144 17.70 1.43 -2.38
CA VAL A 144 16.92 2.63 -2.75
C VAL A 144 16.86 2.76 -4.26
N ILE A 145 15.67 2.71 -4.84
CA ILE A 145 15.43 2.84 -6.27
C ILE A 145 15.01 4.28 -6.57
N GLY A 146 15.88 5.00 -7.27
CA GLY A 146 15.72 6.42 -7.61
C GLY A 146 16.40 7.34 -6.61
N ALA A 147 17.34 8.12 -7.11
CA ALA A 147 18.14 9.09 -6.38
C ALA A 147 17.64 10.54 -6.55
N GLY A 148 16.32 10.73 -6.55
CA GLY A 148 15.70 12.05 -6.34
C GLY A 148 15.73 12.47 -4.88
N ILE A 149 15.17 13.66 -4.55
CA ILE A 149 15.23 14.21 -3.18
C ILE A 149 14.71 13.25 -2.10
N ALA A 150 13.65 12.49 -2.37
CA ALA A 150 13.10 11.51 -1.42
C ALA A 150 14.06 10.33 -1.20
N GLY A 151 14.61 9.77 -2.29
CA GLY A 151 15.55 8.65 -2.22
C GLY A 151 16.87 9.03 -1.55
N ILE A 152 17.43 10.18 -1.91
CA ILE A 152 18.65 10.74 -1.27
C ILE A 152 18.43 10.95 0.23
N THR A 153 17.27 11.50 0.63
CA THR A 153 16.97 11.71 2.05
C THR A 153 16.86 10.37 2.80
N ALA A 154 16.13 9.41 2.24
CA ALA A 154 16.00 8.09 2.84
C ALA A 154 17.38 7.38 2.97
N ALA A 155 18.18 7.44 1.92
CA ALA A 155 19.50 6.81 1.90
C ALA A 155 20.45 7.41 2.95
N LEU A 156 20.55 8.75 3.03
CA LEU A 156 21.39 9.42 4.02
C LEU A 156 20.93 9.16 5.45
N ASP A 157 19.61 9.18 5.73
CA ASP A 157 19.07 8.91 7.07
C ASP A 157 19.41 7.48 7.54
N MET A 158 19.37 6.50 6.63
CA MET A 158 19.76 5.11 6.92
C MET A 158 21.27 4.94 7.04
N ALA A 159 22.03 5.48 6.10
CA ALA A 159 23.49 5.36 6.08
C ALA A 159 24.15 6.04 7.28
N ASN A 160 23.66 7.21 7.72
CA ASN A 160 24.06 7.89 8.95
C ASN A 160 23.77 7.06 10.21
N SER A 161 22.86 6.08 10.12
CA SER A 161 22.56 5.15 11.22
C SER A 161 23.39 3.86 11.16
N GLY A 162 24.35 3.77 10.22
CA GLY A 162 25.23 2.63 10.05
C GLY A 162 24.72 1.52 9.13
N ILE A 163 23.59 1.73 8.47
CA ILE A 163 23.02 0.75 7.52
C ILE A 163 23.69 0.93 6.15
N MET A 164 24.10 -0.19 5.53
CA MET A 164 24.60 -0.20 4.15
C MET A 164 23.45 0.01 3.16
N VAL A 165 23.58 0.98 2.27
CA VAL A 165 22.54 1.38 1.33
C VAL A 165 23.05 1.34 -0.11
N HIS A 166 22.42 0.53 -0.95
CA HIS A 166 22.62 0.53 -2.40
C HIS A 166 21.63 1.49 -3.06
N ILE A 167 22.12 2.50 -3.77
CA ILE A 167 21.25 3.41 -4.53
C ILE A 167 21.35 3.05 -6.01
N VAL A 168 20.23 2.78 -6.65
CA VAL A 168 20.17 2.56 -8.11
C VAL A 168 19.40 3.70 -8.75
N GLU A 169 20.08 4.44 -9.66
CA GLU A 169 19.53 5.58 -10.40
C GLU A 169 19.69 5.34 -11.91
N LYS A 170 18.59 5.50 -12.64
CA LYS A 170 18.55 5.26 -14.09
C LYS A 170 19.27 6.35 -14.91
N GLU A 171 19.30 7.58 -14.36
CA GLU A 171 19.97 8.72 -15.02
C GLU A 171 21.48 8.71 -14.72
N PRO A 172 22.28 9.37 -15.58
CA PRO A 172 23.73 9.45 -15.36
C PRO A 172 24.14 10.24 -14.12
N THR A 173 23.21 10.98 -13.51
CA THR A 173 23.43 11.79 -12.30
C THR A 173 22.29 11.59 -11.31
N ILE A 174 22.58 11.75 -10.03
CA ILE A 174 21.57 11.78 -8.97
C ILE A 174 20.98 13.20 -8.83
N GLY A 175 19.97 13.36 -7.96
CA GLY A 175 19.29 14.62 -7.69
C GLY A 175 17.89 14.71 -8.30
N GLY A 176 17.59 13.85 -9.27
CA GLY A 176 16.30 13.78 -9.93
C GLY A 176 15.90 15.13 -10.55
N ARG A 177 14.60 15.47 -10.48
CA ARG A 177 14.11 16.74 -11.05
C ARG A 177 14.46 17.96 -10.21
N ALA A 178 14.79 17.79 -8.94
CA ALA A 178 15.10 18.92 -8.06
C ALA A 178 16.34 19.69 -8.51
N ILE A 179 17.32 19.06 -9.16
CA ILE A 179 18.51 19.75 -9.70
C ILE A 179 18.20 20.64 -10.91
N LEU A 180 17.03 20.46 -11.53
CA LEU A 180 16.62 21.22 -12.71
C LEU A 180 15.88 22.50 -12.36
N TYR A 181 15.38 22.64 -11.12
CA TYR A 181 14.64 23.80 -10.67
C TYR A 181 15.59 24.95 -10.25
N GLY A 182 15.11 26.17 -10.38
CA GLY A 182 15.80 27.34 -9.86
C GLY A 182 15.53 27.53 -8.39
N ASN A 183 14.35 28.03 -8.07
CA ASN A 183 13.88 28.28 -6.72
C ASN A 183 12.72 27.36 -6.34
N LEU A 184 12.50 27.20 -5.03
CA LEU A 184 11.44 26.35 -4.46
C LEU A 184 10.42 27.20 -3.71
N PHE A 185 9.14 26.89 -3.90
CA PHE A 185 8.06 27.49 -3.11
C PHE A 185 7.94 26.83 -1.72
N PRO A 186 7.44 27.49 -0.69
CA PRO A 186 7.02 28.90 -0.65
C PRO A 186 8.13 29.87 -0.21
N THR A 187 9.33 29.40 0.03
CA THR A 187 10.43 30.13 0.65
C THR A 187 11.39 30.79 -0.37
N ASN A 188 11.25 30.47 -1.66
CA ASN A 188 12.16 30.87 -2.73
C ASN A 188 13.63 30.45 -2.53
N ASP A 189 13.86 29.38 -1.76
CA ASP A 189 15.19 28.80 -1.60
C ASP A 189 15.74 28.29 -2.94
N CYS A 190 17.03 28.45 -3.13
CA CYS A 190 17.74 27.90 -4.28
C CYS A 190 17.74 26.36 -4.21
N SER A 191 17.13 25.70 -5.17
CA SER A 191 17.01 24.24 -5.21
C SER A 191 18.36 23.53 -5.21
N ILE A 192 19.28 23.99 -6.06
CA ILE A 192 20.62 23.38 -6.18
C ILE A 192 21.44 23.57 -4.89
N CYS A 193 21.26 24.69 -4.20
CA CYS A 193 21.97 24.98 -2.95
C CYS A 193 21.53 24.02 -1.82
N ILE A 194 20.30 23.51 -1.91
CA ILE A 194 19.77 22.54 -0.93
C ILE A 194 20.18 21.11 -1.29
N ILE A 195 20.10 20.74 -2.58
CA ILE A 195 20.27 19.35 -2.98
C ILE A 195 21.73 18.98 -3.27
N ALA A 196 22.55 19.87 -3.81
CA ALA A 196 23.93 19.55 -4.18
C ALA A 196 24.80 19.09 -3.00
N PRO A 197 24.72 19.70 -1.78
CA PRO A 197 25.44 19.17 -0.63
C PRO A 197 25.04 17.73 -0.33
N LYS A 198 23.73 17.42 -0.34
CA LYS A 198 23.22 16.06 -0.09
C LYS A 198 23.69 15.05 -1.17
N MET A 199 23.78 15.48 -2.42
CA MET A 199 24.32 14.64 -3.50
C MET A 199 25.81 14.34 -3.27
N THR A 200 26.57 15.33 -2.81
CA THR A 200 27.99 15.17 -2.45
C THR A 200 28.14 14.25 -1.23
N ASP A 201 27.27 14.38 -0.23
CA ASP A 201 27.25 13.51 0.94
C ASP A 201 26.99 12.06 0.52
N VAL A 202 26.02 11.81 -0.38
CA VAL A 202 25.75 10.48 -0.93
C VAL A 202 26.98 9.88 -1.60
N LEU A 203 27.68 10.67 -2.46
CA LEU A 203 28.86 10.17 -3.18
C LEU A 203 30.02 9.79 -2.24
N ASN A 204 30.17 10.50 -1.14
CA ASN A 204 31.32 10.34 -0.23
C ASN A 204 31.00 9.48 1.02
N HIS A 205 29.75 9.02 1.18
CA HIS A 205 29.36 8.29 2.36
C HIS A 205 29.83 6.83 2.32
N GLN A 206 30.57 6.39 3.34
CA GLN A 206 31.15 5.04 3.42
C GLN A 206 30.12 3.89 3.44
N ASN A 207 28.88 4.17 3.85
CA ASN A 207 27.78 3.20 3.91
C ASN A 207 26.82 3.37 2.73
N ILE A 208 27.21 4.04 1.64
CA ILE A 208 26.40 4.14 0.42
C ILE A 208 27.18 3.62 -0.77
N ASP A 209 26.59 2.66 -1.46
CA ASP A 209 27.05 2.17 -2.77
C ASP A 209 26.15 2.75 -3.86
N LEU A 210 26.71 3.57 -4.74
CA LEU A 210 25.96 4.36 -5.71
C LEU A 210 26.09 3.79 -7.12
N HIS A 211 25.01 3.26 -7.66
CA HIS A 211 24.87 2.74 -9.03
C HIS A 211 24.09 3.74 -9.89
N THR A 212 24.77 4.65 -10.55
CA THR A 212 24.17 5.57 -11.53
C THR A 212 24.15 4.95 -12.92
N TYR A 213 23.24 5.45 -13.79
CA TYR A 213 23.01 4.95 -15.15
C TYR A 213 22.68 3.46 -15.14
N SER A 214 21.90 3.03 -14.14
CA SER A 214 21.60 1.64 -13.82
C SER A 214 20.10 1.43 -13.58
N GLU A 215 19.60 0.28 -13.99
CA GLU A 215 18.19 -0.07 -13.85
C GLU A 215 18.04 -1.42 -13.15
N ILE A 216 16.95 -1.59 -12.39
CA ILE A 216 16.59 -2.87 -11.81
C ILE A 216 15.89 -3.71 -12.89
N ALA A 217 16.44 -4.87 -13.17
CA ALA A 217 15.87 -5.83 -14.11
C ALA A 217 14.88 -6.79 -13.45
N LYS A 218 15.18 -7.23 -12.20
CA LYS A 218 14.35 -8.18 -11.46
C LYS A 218 14.62 -8.12 -9.97
N VAL A 219 13.56 -8.35 -9.18
CA VAL A 219 13.65 -8.58 -7.73
C VAL A 219 13.02 -9.93 -7.40
N GLU A 220 13.72 -10.73 -6.62
CA GLU A 220 13.29 -12.04 -6.12
C GLU A 220 13.37 -12.07 -4.59
N GLY A 221 12.74 -13.06 -3.96
CA GLY A 221 12.75 -13.21 -2.50
C GLY A 221 11.63 -12.46 -1.80
N SER A 222 11.81 -12.23 -0.50
CA SER A 222 10.81 -11.67 0.40
C SER A 222 11.46 -10.76 1.45
N VAL A 223 10.62 -10.15 2.30
CA VAL A 223 11.08 -9.27 3.39
C VAL A 223 12.23 -9.91 4.17
N GLY A 224 13.26 -9.13 4.39
CA GLY A 224 14.49 -9.57 5.03
C GLY A 224 15.51 -10.20 4.09
N ASN A 225 15.12 -10.68 2.90
CA ASN A 225 16.01 -11.42 1.98
C ASN A 225 15.59 -11.24 0.51
N PHE A 226 15.64 -10.01 0.01
CA PHE A 226 15.44 -9.72 -1.41
C PHE A 226 16.74 -9.89 -2.18
N LYS A 227 16.67 -10.54 -3.34
CA LYS A 227 17.76 -10.65 -4.30
C LYS A 227 17.49 -9.71 -5.47
N ILE A 228 18.43 -8.81 -5.69
CA ILE A 228 18.34 -7.75 -6.68
C ILE A 228 19.19 -8.09 -7.88
N HIS A 229 18.61 -7.99 -9.07
CA HIS A 229 19.31 -8.10 -10.34
C HIS A 229 19.18 -6.77 -11.08
N GLY A 230 20.28 -6.18 -11.45
CA GLY A 230 20.31 -4.91 -12.16
C GLY A 230 21.23 -4.92 -13.35
N ILE A 231 21.08 -3.90 -14.20
CA ILE A 231 21.87 -3.70 -15.41
C ILE A 231 22.42 -2.27 -15.37
N LYS A 232 23.73 -2.13 -15.49
CA LYS A 232 24.42 -0.86 -15.65
C LYS A 232 24.63 -0.61 -17.14
N LYS A 233 24.15 0.55 -17.61
CA LYS A 233 24.29 0.98 -19.00
C LYS A 233 25.68 1.53 -19.26
N PRO A 234 26.27 1.30 -20.47
CA PRO A 234 27.57 1.85 -20.81
C PRO A 234 27.50 3.36 -20.98
N ARG A 235 28.39 4.09 -20.31
CA ARG A 235 28.61 5.54 -20.55
C ARG A 235 29.52 5.78 -21.74
N PHE A 236 30.20 4.74 -22.21
CA PHE A 236 31.34 4.77 -23.15
C PHE A 236 32.51 5.64 -22.64
N ILE A 237 32.64 5.71 -21.32
CA ILE A 237 33.62 6.48 -20.55
C ILE A 237 34.13 5.61 -19.40
N LYS A 238 35.46 5.55 -19.20
CA LYS A 238 36.08 4.93 -18.02
C LYS A 238 35.80 5.82 -16.79
N GLU A 239 34.90 5.38 -15.94
CA GLU A 239 34.31 6.20 -14.83
C GLU A 239 35.37 6.57 -13.78
N ASP A 240 36.30 5.66 -13.49
CA ASP A 240 37.42 5.84 -12.55
C ASP A 240 38.45 6.88 -13.04
N VAL A 241 38.52 7.08 -14.33
CA VAL A 241 39.50 7.99 -14.99
C VAL A 241 38.91 9.37 -15.29
N CYS A 242 37.68 9.43 -15.79
CA CYS A 242 37.02 10.68 -16.17
C CYS A 242 36.87 11.65 -15.00
N LYS A 243 37.19 12.92 -15.16
CA LYS A 243 37.06 14.00 -14.19
C LYS A 243 36.02 15.05 -14.57
N GLY A 244 35.19 14.78 -15.60
CA GLY A 244 34.12 15.69 -16.03
C GLY A 244 34.57 16.98 -16.66
N CYS A 245 35.80 17.07 -17.19
CA CYS A 245 36.30 18.22 -17.95
C CYS A 245 35.66 18.30 -19.34
N ILE A 246 34.34 18.53 -19.36
CA ILE A 246 33.49 18.36 -20.55
C ILE A 246 33.79 19.37 -21.65
N ASP A 247 34.30 20.55 -21.32
CA ASP A 247 34.51 21.63 -22.29
C ASP A 247 35.39 21.22 -23.47
N ASP A 248 36.48 20.50 -23.24
CA ASP A 248 37.40 20.05 -24.29
C ASP A 248 36.73 19.03 -25.24
N CYS A 249 36.10 17.98 -24.67
CA CYS A 249 35.48 16.92 -25.48
C CYS A 249 34.17 17.36 -26.14
N ALA A 250 33.37 18.22 -25.50
CA ALA A 250 32.15 18.75 -26.09
C ALA A 250 32.48 19.76 -27.22
N TYR A 251 33.51 20.58 -27.05
CA TYR A 251 33.91 21.58 -28.06
C TYR A 251 34.22 20.93 -29.42
N VAL A 252 34.94 19.82 -29.43
CA VAL A 252 35.30 19.12 -30.66
C VAL A 252 34.21 18.21 -31.24
N CYS A 253 33.16 17.95 -30.47
CA CYS A 253 32.07 17.08 -30.92
C CYS A 253 31.23 17.75 -32.02
N PRO A 254 31.11 17.16 -33.22
CA PRO A 254 30.37 17.76 -34.32
C PRO A 254 28.84 17.58 -34.15
N ILE A 255 28.41 16.65 -33.32
CA ILE A 255 27.00 16.30 -33.17
C ILE A 255 26.35 17.15 -32.09
N THR A 256 25.23 17.77 -32.45
CA THR A 256 24.39 18.59 -31.56
C THR A 256 22.97 18.00 -31.57
N VAL A 257 22.40 17.79 -30.40
CA VAL A 257 21.08 17.21 -30.20
C VAL A 257 20.27 18.07 -29.23
N PRO A 258 18.94 17.97 -29.20
CA PRO A 258 18.14 18.57 -28.14
C PRO A 258 18.61 18.11 -26.75
N ASN A 259 18.52 18.98 -25.77
CA ASN A 259 18.91 18.66 -24.38
C ASN A 259 17.69 18.26 -23.55
N GLU A 260 17.57 17.00 -23.26
CA GLU A 260 16.48 16.42 -22.44
C GLU A 260 16.44 16.99 -21.01
N PHE A 261 17.57 17.42 -20.46
CA PHE A 261 17.64 18.06 -19.14
C PHE A 261 17.15 19.52 -19.16
N ASP A 262 17.00 20.12 -20.35
CA ASP A 262 16.33 21.40 -20.56
C ASP A 262 14.94 21.25 -21.18
N TYR A 263 14.40 20.04 -21.20
CA TYR A 263 13.12 19.72 -21.85
C TYR A 263 13.07 20.17 -23.30
N ASP A 264 14.17 19.95 -24.02
CA ASP A 264 14.40 20.20 -25.46
C ASP A 264 14.38 21.66 -25.90
N ILE A 265 14.31 22.64 -24.97
CA ILE A 265 14.48 24.07 -25.33
C ILE A 265 15.95 24.50 -25.49
N GLY A 266 16.87 23.67 -25.00
CA GLY A 266 18.32 23.83 -25.18
C GLY A 266 18.89 22.74 -26.08
N VAL A 267 20.17 22.86 -26.41
CA VAL A 267 20.91 21.85 -27.17
C VAL A 267 22.15 21.41 -26.41
N ARG A 268 22.58 20.18 -26.61
CA ARG A 268 23.82 19.62 -26.07
C ARG A 268 24.59 18.84 -27.13
N LYS A 269 25.80 18.48 -26.79
CA LYS A 269 26.61 17.58 -27.64
C LYS A 269 26.28 16.11 -27.36
N ALA A 270 26.65 15.22 -28.30
CA ALA A 270 26.49 13.77 -28.10
C ALA A 270 27.40 13.23 -26.96
N ILE A 271 28.52 13.91 -26.67
CA ILE A 271 29.27 13.73 -25.43
C ILE A 271 28.92 14.86 -24.47
N TYR A 272 28.47 14.54 -23.26
CA TYR A 272 27.89 15.53 -22.36
C TYR A 272 28.02 15.14 -20.88
N VAL A 273 27.84 16.11 -20.02
CA VAL A 273 27.49 15.95 -18.59
C VAL A 273 26.10 16.52 -18.44
N PRO A 274 25.16 15.82 -17.75
CA PRO A 274 23.76 16.23 -17.70
C PRO A 274 23.51 17.66 -17.26
N VAL A 275 24.11 18.05 -16.14
CA VAL A 275 24.07 19.44 -15.60
C VAL A 275 25.40 19.76 -14.94
N PRO A 276 25.75 21.05 -14.78
CA PRO A 276 27.04 21.46 -14.19
C PRO A 276 27.29 20.89 -12.76
N GLN A 277 26.24 20.54 -12.03
CA GLN A 277 26.33 20.00 -10.68
C GLN A 277 26.09 18.48 -10.63
N SER A 278 26.33 17.77 -11.71
CA SER A 278 26.15 16.32 -11.80
C SER A 278 26.98 15.56 -10.75
N VAL A 279 26.39 14.54 -10.18
CA VAL A 279 27.05 13.62 -9.25
C VAL A 279 26.70 12.18 -9.67
N PRO A 280 27.70 11.35 -10.01
CA PRO A 280 29.11 11.70 -10.19
C PRO A 280 29.35 12.64 -11.38
N MET A 281 30.44 13.44 -11.33
CA MET A 281 30.82 14.34 -12.39
C MET A 281 31.59 13.56 -13.50
N ILE A 282 30.84 12.77 -14.25
CA ILE A 282 31.36 11.87 -15.30
C ILE A 282 30.59 12.14 -16.59
N ALA A 283 31.33 12.25 -17.71
CA ALA A 283 30.72 12.42 -19.03
C ALA A 283 29.97 11.14 -19.48
N CYS A 284 29.02 11.33 -20.38
CA CYS A 284 28.34 10.27 -21.11
C CYS A 284 28.43 10.51 -22.60
N ILE A 285 28.44 9.46 -23.40
CA ILE A 285 28.27 9.51 -24.86
C ILE A 285 26.93 8.81 -25.17
N ASP A 286 26.04 9.52 -25.86
CA ASP A 286 24.72 8.96 -26.18
C ASP A 286 24.67 8.28 -27.57
N SER A 287 23.51 7.72 -27.89
CA SER A 287 23.25 6.95 -29.12
C SER A 287 23.34 7.77 -30.41
N HIS A 288 23.37 9.11 -30.37
CA HIS A 288 23.54 9.97 -31.54
C HIS A 288 25.02 10.11 -31.96
N CYS A 289 25.93 9.56 -31.15
CA CYS A 289 27.36 9.59 -31.47
C CYS A 289 27.66 8.82 -32.79
N VAL A 290 28.39 9.45 -33.69
CA VAL A 290 28.77 8.85 -34.96
C VAL A 290 30.14 8.16 -34.94
N GLY A 291 30.78 8.03 -33.77
CA GLY A 291 32.07 7.34 -33.62
C GLY A 291 33.24 8.01 -34.30
N CYS A 292 33.25 9.34 -34.44
CA CYS A 292 34.30 10.06 -35.16
C CYS A 292 35.69 10.12 -34.48
N GLY A 293 35.77 9.76 -33.18
CA GLY A 293 37.01 9.68 -32.39
C GLY A 293 37.64 11.01 -32.02
N LEU A 294 36.98 12.16 -32.27
CA LEU A 294 37.55 13.48 -31.97
C LEU A 294 37.67 13.74 -30.47
N CYS A 295 36.67 13.36 -29.67
CA CYS A 295 36.70 13.51 -28.22
C CYS A 295 37.77 12.62 -27.58
N GLU A 296 38.03 11.42 -28.13
CA GLU A 296 39.10 10.56 -27.68
C GLU A 296 40.50 11.19 -27.89
N LYS A 297 40.72 11.84 -29.04
CA LYS A 297 42.00 12.50 -29.35
C LYS A 297 42.33 13.67 -28.46
N VAL A 298 41.34 14.38 -27.93
CA VAL A 298 41.55 15.54 -27.06
C VAL A 298 41.49 15.20 -25.58
N CYS A 299 41.04 14.00 -25.22
CA CYS A 299 40.92 13.58 -23.83
C CYS A 299 42.31 13.40 -23.19
N PRO A 300 42.74 14.25 -22.24
CA PRO A 300 44.07 14.16 -21.65
C PRO A 300 44.24 12.93 -20.74
N LEU A 301 43.15 12.30 -20.37
CA LEU A 301 43.11 11.18 -19.43
C LEU A 301 42.83 9.82 -20.12
N ASP A 302 42.66 9.78 -21.43
CA ASP A 302 42.30 8.56 -22.18
C ASP A 302 41.08 7.88 -21.62
N ALA A 303 40.05 8.67 -21.26
CA ALA A 303 38.85 8.17 -20.56
C ALA A 303 37.78 7.62 -21.52
N ILE A 304 37.93 7.75 -22.85
CA ILE A 304 36.93 7.30 -23.82
C ILE A 304 37.07 5.78 -24.05
N ASP A 305 35.95 5.05 -24.02
CA ASP A 305 35.89 3.61 -24.33
C ASP A 305 34.61 3.24 -25.08
N TYR A 306 34.68 3.23 -26.41
CA TYR A 306 33.55 2.91 -27.28
C TYR A 306 33.13 1.41 -27.24
N PHE A 307 33.91 0.56 -26.57
CA PHE A 307 33.66 -0.90 -26.51
C PHE A 307 32.95 -1.33 -25.21
N GLN A 308 32.63 -0.41 -24.32
CA GLN A 308 31.85 -0.74 -23.12
C GLN A 308 30.54 -1.41 -23.50
N LYS A 309 30.17 -2.37 -22.68
CA LYS A 309 28.89 -3.11 -22.76
C LYS A 309 28.10 -2.92 -21.50
N GLU A 310 26.82 -3.27 -21.57
CA GLU A 310 26.00 -3.39 -20.37
C GLU A 310 26.64 -4.40 -19.41
N GLU A 311 26.58 -4.08 -18.11
CA GLU A 311 27.12 -4.89 -17.02
C GLU A 311 25.96 -5.32 -16.10
N GLU A 312 25.84 -6.61 -15.89
CA GLU A 312 24.89 -7.13 -14.92
C GLU A 312 25.50 -7.10 -13.51
N PHE A 313 24.70 -6.72 -12.52
CA PHE A 313 25.08 -6.79 -11.12
C PHE A 313 24.00 -7.48 -10.29
N CYS A 314 24.41 -8.07 -9.16
CA CYS A 314 23.50 -8.76 -8.26
C CYS A 314 23.98 -8.60 -6.82
N PHE A 315 23.04 -8.29 -5.89
CA PHE A 315 23.27 -8.23 -4.45
C PHE A 315 21.99 -8.56 -3.68
N ASP A 316 22.12 -8.84 -2.39
CA ASP A 316 21.01 -9.20 -1.50
C ASP A 316 20.76 -8.06 -0.50
N VAL A 317 19.47 -7.78 -0.21
CA VAL A 317 19.06 -6.73 0.74
C VAL A 317 17.88 -7.18 1.60
N GLY A 318 17.74 -6.60 2.80
CA GLY A 318 16.62 -6.87 3.69
C GLY A 318 15.39 -6.03 3.42
N ALA A 319 15.55 -4.84 2.81
CA ALA A 319 14.44 -3.92 2.54
C ALA A 319 14.69 -3.10 1.27
N ILE A 320 13.60 -2.56 0.70
CA ILE A 320 13.63 -1.77 -0.53
C ILE A 320 12.85 -0.47 -0.34
N VAL A 321 13.42 0.68 -0.75
CA VAL A 321 12.72 1.95 -0.89
C VAL A 321 12.51 2.26 -2.36
N VAL A 322 11.27 2.50 -2.76
CA VAL A 322 10.91 2.95 -4.11
C VAL A 322 10.66 4.44 -4.10
N ALA A 323 11.55 5.21 -4.73
CA ALA A 323 11.54 6.67 -4.79
C ALA A 323 11.70 7.19 -6.23
N THR A 324 11.03 6.54 -7.19
CA THR A 324 11.17 6.71 -8.64
C THR A 324 10.51 7.98 -9.19
N GLY A 325 9.90 8.78 -8.33
CA GLY A 325 9.33 10.08 -8.70
C GLY A 325 8.09 9.97 -9.60
N TRP A 326 8.07 10.78 -10.69
CA TRP A 326 6.93 10.97 -11.58
C TRP A 326 7.38 11.30 -12.99
N LYS A 327 6.46 11.21 -13.97
CA LYS A 327 6.66 11.68 -15.37
C LYS A 327 5.81 12.92 -15.62
N PRO A 328 6.27 13.92 -16.41
CA PRO A 328 5.42 15.01 -16.84
C PRO A 328 4.35 14.49 -17.80
N PHE A 329 3.15 15.07 -17.70
CA PHE A 329 2.13 14.85 -18.72
C PHE A 329 2.63 15.37 -20.07
N ASP A 330 2.46 14.57 -21.10
CA ASP A 330 2.77 14.98 -22.47
C ASP A 330 1.70 15.95 -22.98
N ALA A 331 2.09 17.24 -23.07
CA ALA A 331 1.19 18.33 -23.46
C ALA A 331 0.67 18.19 -24.91
N SER A 332 1.33 17.43 -25.78
CA SER A 332 0.90 17.19 -27.15
C SER A 332 -0.43 16.39 -27.22
N ARG A 333 -0.78 15.66 -26.15
CA ARG A 333 -2.06 14.95 -26.01
C ARG A 333 -3.27 15.90 -25.84
N LYS A 334 -3.01 17.22 -25.65
CA LYS A 334 -4.04 18.28 -25.57
C LYS A 334 -3.84 19.23 -26.75
N GLU A 335 -4.26 18.74 -27.93
CA GLU A 335 -4.07 19.46 -29.20
C GLU A 335 -4.66 20.86 -29.20
N GLU A 336 -5.74 21.08 -28.43
CA GLU A 336 -6.41 22.38 -28.27
C GLU A 336 -5.50 23.46 -27.65
N TYR A 337 -4.41 23.08 -26.98
CA TYR A 337 -3.47 24.04 -26.40
C TYR A 337 -2.26 24.36 -27.30
N GLY A 338 -2.16 23.76 -28.49
CA GLY A 338 -1.19 24.13 -29.52
C GLY A 338 0.28 23.85 -29.20
N TYR A 339 0.58 22.99 -28.19
CA TYR A 339 1.95 22.58 -27.89
C TYR A 339 2.57 21.82 -29.05
N GLY A 340 3.78 22.22 -29.46
CA GLY A 340 4.45 21.67 -30.66
C GLY A 340 3.94 22.23 -32.00
N GLN A 341 2.83 23.00 -32.01
CA GLN A 341 2.31 23.69 -33.18
C GLN A 341 2.80 25.15 -33.24
N HIS A 342 2.97 25.78 -32.11
CA HIS A 342 3.51 27.13 -31.97
C HIS A 342 4.71 27.12 -31.01
N GLN A 343 5.83 27.76 -31.41
CA GLN A 343 7.07 27.75 -30.62
C GLN A 343 6.91 28.44 -29.24
N ASP A 344 6.07 29.46 -29.16
CA ASP A 344 5.85 30.25 -27.96
C ASP A 344 4.76 29.64 -27.04
N VAL A 345 4.37 28.37 -27.28
CA VAL A 345 3.59 27.55 -26.33
C VAL A 345 4.53 26.54 -25.71
N ILE A 346 4.86 26.75 -24.44
CA ILE A 346 5.82 25.92 -23.69
C ILE A 346 5.18 25.27 -22.45
N THR A 347 5.85 24.28 -21.88
CA THR A 347 5.45 23.68 -20.61
C THR A 347 6.01 24.46 -19.42
N SER A 348 5.40 24.29 -18.24
CA SER A 348 5.90 24.85 -16.99
C SER A 348 7.33 24.37 -16.65
N LEU A 349 7.71 23.17 -17.08
CA LEU A 349 9.07 22.64 -16.86
C LEU A 349 10.10 23.30 -17.78
N GLN A 350 9.73 23.62 -19.01
CA GLN A 350 10.54 24.41 -19.91
C GLN A 350 10.76 25.84 -19.36
N LEU A 351 9.71 26.45 -18.83
CA LEU A 351 9.85 27.76 -18.16
C LEU A 351 10.77 27.68 -16.92
N GLU A 352 10.73 26.61 -16.13
CA GLU A 352 11.66 26.39 -15.00
C GLU A 352 13.12 26.43 -15.49
N ARG A 353 13.41 25.83 -16.65
CA ARG A 353 14.75 25.86 -17.23
C ARG A 353 15.12 27.23 -17.75
N MET A 354 14.19 28.01 -18.32
CA MET A 354 14.43 29.40 -18.70
C MET A 354 14.76 30.28 -17.50
N LEU A 355 14.04 30.09 -16.38
CA LEU A 355 14.24 30.87 -15.15
C LEU A 355 15.53 30.53 -14.40
N ASN A 356 16.09 29.35 -14.66
CA ASN A 356 17.32 28.89 -14.01
C ASN A 356 18.55 29.57 -14.64
N ALA A 357 19.46 30.08 -13.81
CA ALA A 357 20.68 30.73 -14.26
C ALA A 357 21.60 29.80 -15.07
N SER A 358 21.56 28.47 -14.79
CA SER A 358 22.33 27.48 -15.56
C SER A 358 21.51 26.88 -16.73
N GLY A 359 20.31 27.38 -16.98
CA GLY A 359 19.49 26.96 -18.11
C GLY A 359 19.87 27.65 -19.41
N PRO A 360 19.26 27.25 -20.53
CA PRO A 360 19.69 27.67 -21.89
C PRO A 360 19.51 29.16 -22.18
N THR A 361 18.70 29.86 -21.41
CA THR A 361 18.45 31.31 -21.56
C THR A 361 19.10 32.17 -20.47
N HIS A 362 19.91 31.55 -19.61
CA HIS A 362 20.61 32.23 -18.49
C HIS A 362 19.69 33.03 -17.57
N GLY A 363 18.53 32.48 -17.24
CA GLY A 363 17.57 33.09 -16.34
C GLY A 363 16.64 34.14 -16.97
N ARG A 364 16.61 34.25 -18.28
CA ARG A 364 15.73 35.17 -19.03
C ARG A 364 14.53 34.41 -19.57
N VAL A 365 13.34 34.97 -19.43
CA VAL A 365 12.13 34.43 -20.05
C VAL A 365 11.94 35.07 -21.42
N ILE A 366 12.18 34.30 -22.45
CA ILE A 366 12.16 34.78 -23.85
C ILE A 366 11.07 34.04 -24.64
N GLN A 367 10.66 34.64 -25.74
CA GLN A 367 9.87 33.98 -26.78
C GLN A 367 10.78 33.04 -27.57
N PRO A 368 10.56 31.72 -27.58
CA PRO A 368 11.37 30.81 -28.39
C PRO A 368 11.44 31.13 -29.88
N SER A 369 10.36 31.73 -30.44
CA SER A 369 10.27 32.08 -31.86
C SER A 369 11.21 33.24 -32.28
N THR A 370 11.36 34.24 -31.41
CA THR A 370 12.07 35.47 -31.72
C THR A 370 13.37 35.67 -30.95
N GLY A 371 13.50 35.06 -29.78
CA GLY A 371 14.57 35.28 -28.81
C GLY A 371 14.42 36.58 -27.99
N GLU A 372 13.33 37.33 -28.18
CA GLU A 372 13.01 38.55 -27.43
C GLU A 372 12.42 38.24 -26.05
N LEU A 373 12.42 39.23 -25.14
CA LEU A 373 11.78 39.06 -23.82
C LEU A 373 10.25 38.95 -23.98
N ALA A 374 9.65 38.06 -23.24
CA ALA A 374 8.19 37.91 -23.17
C ALA A 374 7.62 38.94 -22.18
N HIS A 375 6.69 39.80 -22.65
CA HIS A 375 6.03 40.83 -21.85
C HIS A 375 4.57 40.48 -21.49
N ARG A 376 3.93 39.58 -22.23
CA ARG A 376 2.57 39.05 -21.93
C ARG A 376 2.64 37.55 -21.82
N ILE A 377 2.46 37.04 -20.60
CA ILE A 377 2.60 35.61 -20.29
C ILE A 377 1.30 35.09 -19.70
N ALA A 378 0.73 34.07 -20.33
CA ALA A 378 -0.43 33.38 -19.81
C ALA A 378 -0.09 31.98 -19.29
N PHE A 379 -0.47 31.66 -18.05
CA PHE A 379 -0.38 30.32 -17.49
C PHE A 379 -1.71 29.61 -17.60
N ILE A 380 -1.73 28.42 -18.21
CA ILE A 380 -2.91 27.55 -18.28
C ILE A 380 -2.74 26.43 -17.25
N GLN A 381 -3.60 26.42 -16.21
CA GLN A 381 -3.54 25.44 -15.15
C GLN A 381 -4.23 24.12 -15.50
N CYS A 382 -3.84 23.03 -14.80
CA CYS A 382 -4.46 21.71 -14.90
C CYS A 382 -4.32 21.02 -16.27
N VAL A 383 -3.27 21.31 -17.05
CA VAL A 383 -3.03 20.64 -18.33
C VAL A 383 -2.66 19.17 -18.09
N GLY A 384 -3.55 18.23 -18.48
CA GLY A 384 -3.41 16.79 -18.20
C GLY A 384 -3.61 16.40 -16.73
N SER A 385 -4.35 17.23 -15.96
CA SER A 385 -4.67 17.00 -14.57
C SER A 385 -6.10 17.48 -14.31
N ARG A 386 -6.90 16.80 -13.46
CA ARG A 386 -8.34 17.06 -13.28
C ARG A 386 -9.11 17.00 -14.62
N ASP A 387 -8.70 16.08 -15.48
CA ASP A 387 -9.20 15.97 -16.84
C ASP A 387 -9.53 14.52 -17.19
N ALA A 388 -10.84 14.23 -17.25
CA ALA A 388 -11.35 12.90 -17.57
C ALA A 388 -11.06 12.49 -19.03
N SER A 389 -10.90 13.46 -19.95
CA SER A 389 -10.67 13.18 -21.37
C SER A 389 -9.33 12.48 -21.62
N VAL A 390 -8.35 12.68 -20.73
CA VAL A 390 -7.03 12.03 -20.79
C VAL A 390 -6.82 10.98 -19.70
N GLY A 391 -7.87 10.64 -18.92
CA GLY A 391 -7.83 9.63 -17.87
C GLY A 391 -7.28 10.13 -16.53
N ASN A 392 -6.91 11.38 -16.38
CA ASN A 392 -6.27 11.96 -15.20
C ASN A 392 -7.27 12.78 -14.35
N ASN A 393 -8.17 12.10 -13.63
CA ASN A 393 -9.19 12.75 -12.79
C ASN A 393 -8.62 13.42 -11.52
N TYR A 394 -7.38 13.12 -11.15
CA TYR A 394 -6.72 13.63 -9.95
C TYR A 394 -6.08 15.01 -10.16
N CYS A 395 -5.81 15.71 -9.06
CA CYS A 395 -5.02 16.94 -9.03
C CYS A 395 -3.54 16.59 -8.84
N SER A 396 -2.66 17.26 -9.60
CA SER A 396 -1.20 17.14 -9.45
C SER A 396 -0.62 17.93 -8.28
N VAL A 397 -1.44 18.59 -7.47
CA VAL A 397 -1.13 19.28 -6.19
C VAL A 397 -0.17 20.47 -6.33
N VAL A 398 0.92 20.34 -7.09
CA VAL A 398 2.04 21.32 -7.11
C VAL A 398 1.94 22.39 -8.21
N CYS A 399 1.10 22.19 -9.25
CA CYS A 399 1.08 23.05 -10.42
C CYS A 399 0.74 24.51 -10.09
N CYS A 400 -0.25 24.73 -9.20
CA CYS A 400 -0.65 26.10 -8.81
C CYS A 400 0.48 26.83 -8.11
N MET A 401 1.12 26.18 -7.14
CA MET A 401 2.25 26.78 -6.41
C MET A 401 3.48 27.00 -7.31
N ALA A 402 3.73 26.11 -8.28
CA ALA A 402 4.80 26.30 -9.27
C ALA A 402 4.51 27.52 -10.17
N ALA A 403 3.27 27.68 -10.63
CA ALA A 403 2.88 28.85 -11.45
C ALA A 403 2.97 30.16 -10.62
N ILE A 404 2.48 30.17 -9.38
CA ILE A 404 2.58 31.30 -8.46
C ILE A 404 4.05 31.68 -8.25
N LYS A 405 4.91 30.70 -7.97
CA LYS A 405 6.36 30.93 -7.79
C LYS A 405 6.99 31.54 -9.06
N ASN A 406 6.75 30.92 -10.22
CA ASN A 406 7.32 31.39 -11.47
C ASN A 406 6.85 32.80 -11.83
N SER A 407 5.58 33.11 -11.59
CA SER A 407 5.01 34.46 -11.78
C SER A 407 5.70 35.50 -10.89
N GLN A 408 5.93 35.19 -9.60
CA GLN A 408 6.66 36.08 -8.69
C GLN A 408 8.10 36.33 -9.18
N LEU A 409 8.83 35.24 -9.53
CA LEU A 409 10.22 35.36 -10.03
C LEU A 409 10.31 36.19 -11.30
N ILE A 410 9.32 36.08 -12.20
CA ILE A 410 9.26 36.92 -13.41
C ILE A 410 8.99 38.37 -13.03
N LYS A 411 8.01 38.66 -12.19
CA LYS A 411 7.70 40.02 -11.73
C LYS A 411 8.84 40.67 -10.97
N GLU A 412 9.57 39.93 -10.15
CA GLU A 412 10.75 40.44 -9.43
C GLU A 412 11.87 40.86 -10.38
N LYS A 413 12.05 40.15 -11.50
CA LYS A 413 13.06 40.47 -12.51
C LYS A 413 12.61 41.57 -13.51
N ASN A 414 11.32 41.50 -13.88
CA ASN A 414 10.72 42.40 -14.88
C ASN A 414 9.31 42.83 -14.40
N PRO A 415 9.18 43.88 -13.57
CA PRO A 415 7.90 44.30 -13.00
C PRO A 415 6.83 44.66 -14.04
N GLU A 416 7.23 45.13 -15.22
CA GLU A 416 6.36 45.54 -16.32
C GLU A 416 5.74 44.35 -17.09
N THR A 417 6.14 43.11 -16.83
CA THR A 417 5.56 41.93 -17.48
C THR A 417 4.12 41.72 -17.02
N ASN A 418 3.19 41.63 -17.96
CA ASN A 418 1.81 41.27 -17.69
C ASN A 418 1.70 39.75 -17.60
N ILE A 419 1.18 39.25 -16.46
CA ILE A 419 1.06 37.82 -16.21
C ILE A 419 -0.38 37.52 -15.83
N SER A 420 -1.03 36.60 -16.57
CA SER A 420 -2.33 36.02 -16.26
C SER A 420 -2.20 34.55 -15.91
N VAL A 421 -2.90 34.10 -14.87
CA VAL A 421 -2.98 32.69 -14.46
C VAL A 421 -4.43 32.23 -14.57
N HIS A 422 -4.72 31.38 -15.56
CA HIS A 422 -6.05 30.85 -15.82
C HIS A 422 -6.25 29.54 -15.05
N TYR A 423 -7.22 29.50 -14.14
CA TYR A 423 -7.39 28.41 -13.18
C TYR A 423 -8.84 27.95 -13.00
N ILE A 424 -9.01 26.71 -12.54
CA ILE A 424 -10.31 26.17 -12.09
C ILE A 424 -10.50 26.49 -10.59
N ASP A 425 -9.51 26.11 -9.77
CA ASP A 425 -9.35 26.43 -8.35
C ASP A 425 -7.86 26.56 -8.03
N ILE A 426 -7.44 27.55 -7.25
CA ILE A 426 -6.08 27.64 -6.74
C ILE A 426 -5.92 26.68 -5.56
N ARG A 427 -4.89 25.85 -5.60
CA ARG A 427 -4.54 24.88 -4.57
C ARG A 427 -3.30 25.34 -3.82
N ALA A 428 -3.50 26.22 -2.84
CA ALA A 428 -2.46 26.70 -1.93
C ALA A 428 -2.64 26.04 -0.54
N CYS A 429 -2.49 24.71 -0.49
CA CYS A 429 -2.83 23.87 0.66
C CYS A 429 -1.58 23.48 1.46
N GLY A 430 -0.92 24.42 2.11
CA GLY A 430 0.24 24.18 2.97
C GLY A 430 0.57 25.38 3.84
N PRO A 431 1.43 25.22 4.86
CA PRO A 431 1.87 26.34 5.69
C PRO A 431 2.59 27.41 4.84
N GLY A 432 2.12 28.67 4.91
CA GLY A 432 2.68 29.78 4.16
C GLY A 432 2.31 29.83 2.67
N TYR A 433 1.50 28.88 2.15
CA TYR A 433 1.13 28.82 0.74
C TYR A 433 0.10 29.88 0.37
N GLU A 434 -0.85 30.15 1.25
CA GLU A 434 -1.86 31.19 1.03
C GLU A 434 -1.22 32.58 1.02
N GLU A 435 -0.35 32.88 1.97
CA GLU A 435 0.39 34.14 2.04
C GLU A 435 1.30 34.33 0.80
N TYR A 436 1.86 33.23 0.33
CA TYR A 436 2.66 33.22 -0.89
C TYR A 436 1.81 33.52 -2.14
N TYR A 437 0.57 33.03 -2.18
CA TYR A 437 -0.40 33.36 -3.23
C TYR A 437 -0.82 34.83 -3.18
N GLN A 438 -1.14 35.35 -1.98
CA GLN A 438 -1.49 36.76 -1.79
C GLN A 438 -0.36 37.71 -2.26
N ARG A 439 0.89 37.36 -1.96
CA ARG A 439 2.06 38.11 -2.44
C ARG A 439 2.12 38.17 -3.97
N ALA A 440 1.77 37.12 -4.68
CA ALA A 440 1.73 37.14 -6.14
C ALA A 440 0.68 38.15 -6.67
N GLN A 441 -0.49 38.24 -6.01
CA GLN A 441 -1.53 39.19 -6.33
C GLN A 441 -1.05 40.64 -6.05
N GLU A 442 -0.37 40.87 -4.93
CA GLU A 442 0.22 42.16 -4.58
C GLU A 442 1.29 42.63 -5.59
N LEU A 443 2.00 41.68 -6.21
CA LEU A 443 2.96 41.95 -7.30
C LEU A 443 2.28 42.22 -8.65
N GLY A 444 0.94 42.19 -8.73
CA GLY A 444 0.17 42.45 -9.94
C GLY A 444 0.15 41.26 -10.91
N VAL A 445 0.05 40.05 -10.39
CA VAL A 445 -0.30 38.86 -11.18
C VAL A 445 -1.82 38.73 -11.22
N ASP A 446 -2.39 38.64 -12.41
CA ASP A 446 -3.83 38.49 -12.62
C ASP A 446 -4.23 37.02 -12.52
N PHE A 447 -5.14 36.72 -11.58
CA PHE A 447 -5.69 35.37 -11.41
C PHE A 447 -7.12 35.32 -11.98
N ILE A 448 -7.29 34.65 -13.11
CA ILE A 448 -8.55 34.59 -13.87
C ILE A 448 -9.19 33.22 -13.67
N ARG A 449 -10.37 33.19 -13.04
CA ARG A 449 -11.11 31.96 -12.83
C ARG A 449 -11.85 31.58 -14.09
N GLY A 450 -11.26 30.69 -14.88
CA GLY A 450 -11.81 30.17 -16.11
C GLY A 450 -10.87 29.18 -16.75
N ARG A 451 -11.43 28.12 -17.33
CA ARG A 451 -10.61 27.17 -18.11
C ARG A 451 -10.41 27.75 -19.50
N VAL A 452 -9.16 27.85 -19.97
CA VAL A 452 -8.87 28.18 -21.37
C VAL A 452 -9.42 27.05 -22.23
N ALA A 453 -10.24 27.42 -23.22
CA ALA A 453 -10.88 26.47 -24.13
C ALA A 453 -9.88 25.98 -25.18
N GLU A 454 -9.12 26.90 -25.77
CA GLU A 454 -8.14 26.62 -26.80
C GLU A 454 -7.09 27.73 -26.91
N VAL A 455 -5.95 27.40 -27.54
CA VAL A 455 -4.93 28.33 -27.94
C VAL A 455 -4.90 28.38 -29.46
N LEU A 456 -5.22 29.53 -30.05
CA LEU A 456 -5.19 29.73 -31.48
C LEU A 456 -3.75 30.02 -31.92
N THR A 457 -3.24 29.26 -32.90
CA THR A 457 -1.83 29.26 -33.31
C THR A 457 -1.62 29.70 -34.77
N HIS A 458 -2.65 30.30 -35.37
CA HIS A 458 -2.61 30.68 -36.79
C HIS A 458 -1.98 32.06 -37.07
N GLY A 459 -1.58 32.81 -36.02
CA GLY A 459 -0.93 34.10 -36.12
C GLY A 459 0.55 34.06 -35.81
N GLU A 460 1.21 35.22 -35.77
CA GLU A 460 2.59 35.38 -35.32
C GLU A 460 2.73 35.13 -33.81
N LYS A 461 1.67 35.34 -33.06
CA LYS A 461 1.61 35.14 -31.59
C LYS A 461 0.45 34.21 -31.24
N PRO A 462 0.59 33.41 -30.17
CA PRO A 462 -0.51 32.60 -29.67
C PRO A 462 -1.62 33.48 -29.04
N VAL A 463 -2.89 33.11 -29.29
CA VAL A 463 -4.07 33.78 -28.73
C VAL A 463 -4.83 32.76 -27.89
N ILE A 464 -4.98 33.05 -26.60
CA ILE A 464 -5.81 32.20 -25.70
C ILE A 464 -7.27 32.63 -25.78
N ARG A 465 -8.18 31.63 -25.81
CA ARG A 465 -9.62 31.83 -25.78
C ARG A 465 -10.20 31.25 -24.49
N TYR A 466 -10.86 32.08 -23.68
CA TYR A 466 -11.39 31.66 -22.38
C TYR A 466 -12.68 32.39 -22.01
N GLU A 467 -13.36 31.90 -21.01
CA GLU A 467 -14.48 32.57 -20.33
C GLU A 467 -14.05 32.92 -18.91
N ASP A 468 -14.15 34.21 -18.52
CA ASP A 468 -13.95 34.60 -17.12
C ASP A 468 -15.26 34.36 -16.35
N THR A 469 -15.27 33.31 -15.52
CA THR A 469 -16.46 32.90 -14.77
C THR A 469 -16.81 33.82 -13.57
N LEU A 470 -15.97 34.79 -13.24
CA LEU A 470 -16.20 35.79 -12.21
C LEU A 470 -16.62 37.16 -12.79
N ALA A 471 -16.44 37.36 -14.10
CA ALA A 471 -16.95 38.52 -14.82
C ALA A 471 -18.27 38.20 -15.52
N ASP A 472 -18.71 39.05 -16.43
CA ASP A 472 -20.04 38.98 -17.10
C ASP A 472 -20.22 37.78 -18.07
N GLY A 473 -19.31 36.81 -18.06
CA GLY A 473 -19.44 35.52 -18.78
C GLY A 473 -19.33 35.60 -20.30
N GLY A 474 -18.56 36.53 -20.83
CA GLY A 474 -18.25 36.62 -22.26
C GLY A 474 -17.00 35.79 -22.63
N ILE A 475 -16.93 35.34 -23.90
CA ILE A 475 -15.71 34.76 -24.45
C ILE A 475 -14.69 35.88 -24.68
N VAL A 476 -13.50 35.71 -24.11
CA VAL A 476 -12.37 36.64 -24.25
C VAL A 476 -11.29 35.98 -25.12
N GLU A 477 -10.72 36.75 -26.01
CA GLU A 477 -9.53 36.40 -26.77
C GLU A 477 -8.39 37.35 -26.34
N GLU A 478 -7.25 36.77 -25.93
CA GLU A 478 -6.10 37.50 -25.45
C GLU A 478 -4.85 37.05 -26.19
N GLU A 479 -4.16 38.00 -26.83
CA GLU A 479 -2.87 37.75 -27.49
C GLU A 479 -1.74 37.73 -26.47
N CYS A 480 -0.92 36.67 -26.49
CA CYS A 480 0.20 36.45 -25.59
C CYS A 480 1.53 36.42 -26.33
N ASP A 481 2.61 36.82 -25.66
CA ASP A 481 3.98 36.60 -26.15
C ASP A 481 4.45 35.17 -25.82
N LEU A 482 3.91 34.60 -24.72
CA LEU A 482 4.25 33.28 -24.25
C LEU A 482 3.07 32.64 -23.55
N VAL A 483 2.75 31.41 -23.90
CA VAL A 483 1.74 30.59 -23.20
C VAL A 483 2.45 29.44 -22.45
N VAL A 484 2.19 29.33 -21.16
CA VAL A 484 2.81 28.34 -20.29
C VAL A 484 1.79 27.29 -19.85
N LEU A 485 1.95 26.07 -20.29
CA LEU A 485 1.11 24.94 -19.93
C LEU A 485 1.59 24.33 -18.61
N SER A 486 0.81 24.52 -17.54
CA SER A 486 1.07 23.91 -16.23
C SER A 486 0.72 22.42 -16.26
N VAL A 487 1.66 21.63 -16.77
CA VAL A 487 1.47 20.17 -16.99
C VAL A 487 1.33 19.39 -15.69
N GLY A 488 0.48 18.37 -15.73
CA GLY A 488 0.26 17.45 -14.62
C GLY A 488 1.43 16.47 -14.39
N LEU A 489 1.38 15.80 -13.25
CA LEU A 489 2.31 14.73 -12.86
C LEU A 489 1.67 13.38 -13.14
N GLU A 490 2.31 12.51 -13.92
CA GLU A 490 1.89 11.14 -14.18
C GLU A 490 2.77 10.14 -13.44
N ALA A 491 2.21 8.94 -13.22
CA ALA A 491 2.91 7.88 -12.51
C ALA A 491 4.15 7.39 -13.27
N ASN A 492 5.17 6.98 -12.51
CA ASN A 492 6.36 6.31 -13.03
C ASN A 492 6.45 4.93 -12.36
N SER A 493 5.76 3.94 -12.93
CA SER A 493 5.57 2.60 -12.35
C SER A 493 6.39 1.50 -13.01
N ASP A 494 7.08 1.78 -14.11
CA ASP A 494 7.97 0.83 -14.78
C ASP A 494 9.36 0.87 -14.15
N ILE A 495 9.62 -0.07 -13.22
CA ILE A 495 10.79 -0.03 -12.32
C ILE A 495 11.44 -1.38 -12.08
N GLY A 496 11.13 -2.41 -12.88
CA GLY A 496 11.69 -3.76 -12.70
C GLY A 496 11.17 -4.52 -11.46
N ILE A 497 10.26 -3.93 -10.69
CA ILE A 497 9.57 -4.57 -9.56
C ILE A 497 8.07 -4.53 -9.82
N LYS A 498 7.40 -5.68 -9.67
CA LYS A 498 5.96 -5.73 -9.74
C LYS A 498 5.36 -5.17 -8.45
N MET A 499 4.66 -4.07 -8.56
CA MET A 499 4.01 -3.39 -7.43
C MET A 499 2.54 -3.13 -7.73
N ARG A 500 1.75 -3.11 -6.66
CA ARG A 500 0.35 -2.73 -6.78
C ARG A 500 0.23 -1.24 -7.05
N THR A 501 -0.60 -0.89 -8.05
CA THR A 501 -0.90 0.50 -8.40
C THR A 501 -2.38 0.81 -8.19
N ARG A 502 -2.67 2.09 -7.98
CA ARG A 502 -4.03 2.63 -7.98
C ARG A 502 -4.53 2.78 -9.43
N ALA A 503 -5.81 3.11 -9.60
CA ALA A 503 -6.42 3.38 -10.92
C ALA A 503 -5.73 4.53 -11.69
N ASP A 504 -5.07 5.45 -10.98
CA ASP A 504 -4.29 6.56 -11.54
C ASP A 504 -2.84 6.18 -11.91
N GLY A 505 -2.48 4.91 -11.77
CA GLY A 505 -1.14 4.37 -12.07
C GLY A 505 -0.08 4.58 -10.99
N PHE A 506 -0.31 5.42 -9.97
CA PHE A 506 0.63 5.59 -8.87
C PHE A 506 0.65 4.37 -7.95
N MET A 507 1.80 4.10 -7.33
CA MET A 507 1.98 2.96 -6.43
C MET A 507 1.10 3.07 -5.20
N GLN A 508 0.47 1.96 -4.84
CA GLN A 508 -0.46 1.92 -3.73
C GLN A 508 0.27 1.62 -2.42
N VAL A 509 0.10 2.50 -1.43
CA VAL A 509 0.53 2.26 -0.05
C VAL A 509 -0.44 1.33 0.66
N ALA A 510 0.05 0.60 1.66
CA ALA A 510 -0.74 -0.38 2.41
C ALA A 510 -1.94 0.26 3.13
N HIS A 511 -1.79 1.47 3.65
CA HIS A 511 -2.90 2.25 4.22
C HIS A 511 -2.54 3.74 4.24
N PRO A 512 -3.35 4.62 3.59
CA PRO A 512 -2.97 6.03 3.41
C PRO A 512 -2.83 6.83 4.72
N LYS A 513 -3.51 6.44 5.79
CA LYS A 513 -3.45 7.13 7.10
C LYS A 513 -2.53 6.45 8.12
N LEU A 514 -2.48 5.11 8.14
CA LEU A 514 -1.80 4.35 9.20
C LEU A 514 -0.45 3.78 8.75
N ARG A 515 -0.29 3.53 7.45
CA ARG A 515 0.92 2.96 6.83
C ARG A 515 1.23 3.70 5.52
N PRO A 516 1.51 5.02 5.58
CA PRO A 516 1.56 5.89 4.40
C PRO A 516 2.82 5.73 3.56
N VAL A 517 3.80 4.98 4.02
CA VAL A 517 5.07 4.73 3.33
C VAL A 517 5.35 3.25 3.08
N GLU A 518 4.58 2.32 3.67
CA GLU A 518 4.72 0.89 3.40
C GLU A 518 3.92 0.47 2.17
N ALA A 519 4.47 -0.40 1.34
CA ALA A 519 3.74 -1.09 0.29
C ALA A 519 2.86 -2.22 0.87
N HIS A 520 2.03 -2.85 0.04
CA HIS A 520 1.31 -4.07 0.44
C HIS A 520 2.25 -5.26 0.63
N THR A 521 3.37 -5.29 -0.09
CA THR A 521 4.43 -6.27 0.09
C THR A 521 5.32 -5.82 1.24
N ASP A 522 5.46 -6.65 2.28
CA ASP A 522 6.30 -6.32 3.42
C ASP A 522 7.77 -6.19 3.00
N GLY A 523 8.49 -5.30 3.66
CA GLY A 523 9.89 -4.98 3.34
C GLY A 523 10.07 -3.99 2.19
N ILE A 524 9.01 -3.61 1.48
CA ILE A 524 9.03 -2.59 0.44
C ILE A 524 8.36 -1.31 0.94
N PHE A 525 9.03 -0.19 0.74
CA PHE A 525 8.58 1.14 1.16
C PHE A 525 8.52 2.09 -0.03
N ILE A 526 7.59 3.05 0.00
CA ILE A 526 7.36 3.98 -1.10
C ILE A 526 7.54 5.40 -0.56
N ALA A 527 8.37 6.20 -1.24
CA ALA A 527 8.61 7.58 -0.84
C ALA A 527 8.45 8.57 -2.01
N GLY A 528 8.05 9.78 -1.68
CA GLY A 528 7.87 10.86 -2.64
C GLY A 528 6.76 10.62 -3.65
N CYS A 529 6.91 11.19 -4.85
CA CYS A 529 5.87 11.16 -5.88
C CYS A 529 5.58 9.77 -6.46
N ALA A 530 6.31 8.74 -6.12
CA ALA A 530 6.02 7.37 -6.53
C ALA A 530 4.62 6.90 -6.05
N SER A 531 4.15 7.37 -4.88
CA SER A 531 2.81 7.06 -4.34
C SER A 531 1.75 8.13 -4.64
N GLY A 532 2.06 9.12 -5.49
CA GLY A 532 1.15 10.18 -5.91
C GLY A 532 1.81 11.56 -5.89
N PRO A 533 1.22 12.57 -6.56
CA PRO A 533 1.76 13.91 -6.62
C PRO A 533 2.00 14.53 -5.23
N LYS A 534 3.18 15.14 -5.02
CA LYS A 534 3.62 15.77 -3.77
C LYS A 534 4.65 16.86 -4.04
N ASP A 535 4.75 17.80 -3.12
CA ASP A 535 5.82 18.78 -3.08
C ASP A 535 7.14 18.19 -2.52
N ILE A 536 8.19 19.00 -2.53
CA ILE A 536 9.51 18.59 -2.03
C ILE A 536 9.48 18.35 -0.53
N GLN A 537 8.81 19.21 0.24
CA GLN A 537 8.70 19.08 1.69
C GLN A 537 8.06 17.75 2.11
N THR A 538 6.93 17.42 1.51
CA THR A 538 6.25 16.13 1.75
C THR A 538 7.08 14.94 1.27
N SER A 539 7.80 15.09 0.14
CA SER A 539 8.69 14.05 -0.39
C SER A 539 9.86 13.74 0.55
N VAL A 540 10.47 14.77 1.14
CA VAL A 540 11.53 14.64 2.16
C VAL A 540 10.98 13.96 3.40
N ALA A 541 9.82 14.42 3.92
CA ALA A 541 9.19 13.81 5.09
C ALA A 541 8.89 12.31 4.90
N GLN A 542 8.44 11.91 3.70
CA GLN A 542 8.22 10.49 3.38
C GLN A 542 9.51 9.69 3.26
N GLY A 543 10.60 10.29 2.73
CA GLY A 543 11.91 9.65 2.71
C GLY A 543 12.40 9.32 4.12
N THR A 544 12.33 10.30 5.04
CA THR A 544 12.67 10.11 6.46
C THR A 544 11.75 9.10 7.15
N ALA A 545 10.44 9.13 6.85
CA ALA A 545 9.48 8.16 7.41
C ALA A 545 9.79 6.72 6.95
N ALA A 546 10.12 6.52 5.66
CA ALA A 546 10.52 5.22 5.14
C ALA A 546 11.81 4.71 5.81
N ALA A 547 12.82 5.58 5.94
CA ALA A 547 14.07 5.26 6.64
C ALA A 547 13.84 4.85 8.10
N SER A 548 12.98 5.57 8.83
CA SER A 548 12.62 5.24 10.22
C SER A 548 11.94 3.87 10.34
N ARG A 549 11.02 3.54 9.42
CA ARG A 549 10.34 2.23 9.40
C ARG A 549 11.30 1.10 9.07
N ILE A 550 12.21 1.29 8.12
CA ILE A 550 13.25 0.33 7.78
C ILE A 550 14.20 0.08 8.95
N ARG A 551 14.63 1.13 9.63
CA ARG A 551 15.46 0.98 10.84
C ARG A 551 14.79 0.13 11.90
N SER A 552 13.48 0.31 12.10
CA SER A 552 12.70 -0.53 13.02
C SER A 552 12.61 -1.99 12.56
N LEU A 553 12.56 -2.25 11.24
CA LEU A 553 12.60 -3.60 10.68
C LEU A 553 13.97 -4.25 10.89
N LEU A 554 15.03 -3.55 10.51
CA LEU A 554 16.41 -4.05 10.54
C LEU A 554 17.03 -4.03 11.95
N SER A 555 16.38 -3.45 12.95
CA SER A 555 16.83 -3.56 14.36
C SER A 555 16.69 -4.98 14.95
N ARG A 556 16.09 -5.89 14.20
CA ARG A 556 15.93 -7.31 14.52
C ARG A 556 16.94 -8.12 13.73
N ASP A 557 17.50 -9.15 14.34
CA ASP A 557 18.41 -10.08 13.65
C ASP A 557 17.67 -11.09 12.79
N SER A 558 16.39 -11.36 13.11
CA SER A 558 15.54 -12.33 12.42
C SER A 558 14.08 -11.87 12.36
N LEU A 559 13.32 -12.44 11.41
CA LEU A 559 11.86 -12.35 11.31
C LEU A 559 11.23 -13.67 11.69
N GLU A 560 10.27 -13.62 12.59
CA GLU A 560 9.43 -14.77 12.92
C GLU A 560 8.38 -14.96 11.79
N ILE A 561 8.27 -16.18 11.26
CA ILE A 561 7.23 -16.54 10.29
C ILE A 561 5.88 -16.56 11.00
N ASP A 562 4.90 -15.85 10.43
CA ASP A 562 3.54 -15.81 10.97
C ASP A 562 2.93 -17.23 10.98
N PRO A 563 2.49 -17.73 12.14
CA PRO A 563 1.86 -19.06 12.27
C PRO A 563 0.54 -19.18 11.49
N MET A 564 -0.01 -18.08 11.03
CA MET A 564 -1.20 -18.07 10.17
C MET A 564 -0.91 -18.46 8.72
N SER A 565 0.37 -18.58 8.31
CA SER A 565 0.75 -19.00 6.95
C SER A 565 0.11 -20.33 6.55
N VAL A 566 0.05 -20.58 5.25
CA VAL A 566 -0.52 -21.84 4.72
C VAL A 566 0.59 -22.80 4.31
N HIS A 567 0.32 -24.10 4.39
CA HIS A 567 1.19 -25.15 3.85
C HIS A 567 0.50 -25.90 2.71
N VAL A 568 1.28 -26.58 1.90
CA VAL A 568 0.80 -27.40 0.77
C VAL A 568 1.17 -28.86 1.00
N ASP A 569 0.18 -29.73 1.05
CA ASP A 569 0.36 -31.17 0.96
C ASP A 569 0.72 -31.53 -0.48
N GLN A 570 2.00 -31.85 -0.69
CA GLN A 570 2.54 -32.11 -2.02
C GLN A 570 1.97 -33.38 -2.64
N ASP A 571 1.52 -34.35 -1.83
CA ASP A 571 0.95 -35.60 -2.33
C ASP A 571 -0.45 -35.38 -2.90
N LYS A 572 -1.24 -34.51 -2.29
CA LYS A 572 -2.58 -34.14 -2.76
C LYS A 572 -2.58 -33.10 -3.88
N CYS A 573 -1.51 -32.29 -3.99
CA CYS A 573 -1.48 -31.20 -4.96
C CYS A 573 -1.44 -31.74 -6.40
N THR A 574 -2.45 -31.38 -7.21
CA THR A 574 -2.57 -31.75 -8.63
C THR A 574 -1.94 -30.74 -9.59
N GLY A 575 -1.45 -29.59 -9.09
CA GLY A 575 -0.83 -28.56 -9.92
C GLY A 575 -1.81 -27.68 -10.72
N CYS A 576 -3.09 -27.65 -10.34
CA CYS A 576 -4.14 -26.89 -11.06
C CYS A 576 -3.97 -25.35 -11.03
N ALA A 577 -3.08 -24.82 -10.19
CA ALA A 577 -2.76 -23.39 -10.04
C ALA A 577 -3.91 -22.47 -9.58
N LEU A 578 -5.05 -22.99 -9.14
CA LEU A 578 -6.17 -22.17 -8.64
C LEU A 578 -5.77 -21.35 -7.41
N CYS A 579 -5.00 -21.94 -6.50
CA CYS A 579 -4.50 -21.26 -5.30
C CYS A 579 -3.62 -20.03 -5.65
N MET A 580 -2.84 -20.10 -6.72
CA MET A 580 -2.01 -19.01 -7.21
C MET A 580 -2.89 -17.86 -7.77
N ARG A 581 -3.99 -18.18 -8.45
CA ARG A 581 -4.90 -17.18 -9.06
C ARG A 581 -5.67 -16.35 -8.02
N VAL A 582 -5.95 -16.93 -6.86
CA VAL A 582 -6.69 -16.25 -5.78
C VAL A 582 -5.78 -15.64 -4.72
N CYS A 583 -4.46 -15.77 -4.86
CA CYS A 583 -3.50 -15.20 -3.92
C CYS A 583 -3.14 -13.76 -4.32
N GLU A 584 -3.73 -12.80 -3.64
CA GLU A 584 -3.49 -11.36 -3.86
C GLU A 584 -2.08 -10.91 -3.43
N PHE A 585 -1.39 -11.73 -2.62
CA PHE A 585 -0.07 -11.43 -2.08
C PHE A 585 1.06 -12.10 -2.89
N GLU A 586 0.71 -12.79 -3.98
CA GLU A 586 1.65 -13.53 -4.84
C GLU A 586 2.57 -14.50 -4.07
N SER A 587 2.12 -14.92 -2.87
CA SER A 587 2.88 -15.83 -2.00
C SER A 587 2.94 -17.27 -2.51
N ILE A 588 2.28 -17.59 -3.63
CA ILE A 588 2.20 -18.95 -4.16
C ILE A 588 2.78 -18.98 -5.57
N ARG A 589 3.73 -19.88 -5.78
CA ARG A 589 4.35 -20.15 -7.10
C ARG A 589 4.28 -21.63 -7.45
N MET A 590 4.43 -21.95 -8.73
CA MET A 590 4.52 -23.33 -9.18
C MET A 590 5.99 -23.74 -9.25
N VAL A 591 6.34 -24.82 -8.55
CA VAL A 591 7.67 -25.42 -8.54
C VAL A 591 7.53 -26.89 -8.93
N GLN A 592 8.19 -27.31 -9.98
CA GLN A 592 8.09 -28.67 -10.53
C GLN A 592 6.64 -29.16 -10.74
N GLY A 593 5.76 -28.24 -11.19
CA GLY A 593 4.35 -28.53 -11.47
C GLY A 593 3.43 -28.58 -10.24
N LYS A 594 3.92 -28.26 -9.04
CA LYS A 594 3.15 -28.23 -7.80
C LYS A 594 3.23 -26.87 -7.12
N ALA A 595 2.22 -26.53 -6.32
CA ALA A 595 2.21 -25.25 -5.58
C ALA A 595 3.27 -25.26 -4.47
N ALA A 596 3.99 -24.15 -4.35
CA ALA A 596 4.90 -23.86 -3.24
C ALA A 596 4.54 -22.49 -2.67
N VAL A 597 4.54 -22.36 -1.35
CA VAL A 597 4.19 -21.12 -0.63
C VAL A 597 5.45 -20.45 -0.11
N ASP A 598 5.55 -19.16 -0.32
CA ASP A 598 6.47 -18.32 0.43
C ASP A 598 5.76 -17.87 1.71
N GLU A 599 6.13 -18.47 2.83
CA GLU A 599 5.47 -18.27 4.11
C GLU A 599 5.74 -16.87 4.72
N LEU A 600 6.84 -16.21 4.33
CA LEU A 600 7.16 -14.84 4.76
C LEU A 600 6.22 -13.80 4.14
N THR A 601 5.79 -14.05 2.90
CA THR A 601 4.84 -13.15 2.21
C THR A 601 3.39 -13.55 2.45
N CYS A 602 3.13 -14.76 2.93
CA CYS A 602 1.79 -15.28 3.18
C CYS A 602 1.12 -14.53 4.34
N LYS A 603 -0.08 -13.99 4.13
CA LYS A 603 -0.87 -13.25 5.14
C LYS A 603 -1.92 -14.11 5.86
N GLY A 604 -1.95 -15.41 5.63
CA GLY A 604 -2.85 -16.32 6.32
C GLY A 604 -4.34 -16.11 6.08
N CYS A 605 -4.73 -15.43 4.99
CA CYS A 605 -6.14 -15.15 4.70
C CYS A 605 -6.99 -16.41 4.43
N GLY A 606 -6.38 -17.51 3.98
CA GLY A 606 -7.01 -18.79 3.71
C GLY A 606 -7.85 -18.87 2.43
N SER A 607 -7.88 -17.83 1.57
CA SER A 607 -8.63 -17.86 0.30
C SER A 607 -8.17 -18.98 -0.65
N CYS A 608 -6.87 -19.27 -0.66
CA CYS A 608 -6.29 -20.37 -1.44
C CYS A 608 -6.73 -21.76 -0.94
N SER A 609 -6.89 -21.93 0.37
CA SER A 609 -7.43 -23.16 0.97
C SER A 609 -8.87 -23.40 0.54
N ALA A 610 -9.71 -22.35 0.58
CA ALA A 610 -11.10 -22.44 0.13
C ALA A 610 -11.25 -22.64 -1.39
N ALA A 611 -10.25 -22.31 -2.18
CA ALA A 611 -10.24 -22.46 -3.64
C ALA A 611 -9.62 -23.79 -4.10
N CYS A 612 -8.96 -24.54 -3.22
CA CYS A 612 -8.31 -25.79 -3.57
C CYS A 612 -9.33 -26.95 -3.64
N PRO A 613 -9.58 -27.56 -4.82
CA PRO A 613 -10.56 -28.63 -4.95
C PRO A 613 -10.11 -29.93 -4.27
N GLU A 614 -8.80 -30.13 -4.15
CA GLU A 614 -8.23 -31.33 -3.56
C GLU A 614 -7.99 -31.20 -2.02
N GLY A 615 -8.26 -30.03 -1.44
CA GLY A 615 -7.90 -29.75 -0.06
C GLY A 615 -6.40 -29.86 0.24
N ALA A 616 -5.55 -29.67 -0.79
CA ALA A 616 -4.10 -29.82 -0.69
C ALA A 616 -3.40 -28.62 -0.02
N ILE A 617 -4.07 -27.49 0.18
CA ILE A 617 -3.50 -26.29 0.78
C ILE A 617 -4.33 -25.86 2.00
N GLU A 618 -3.67 -25.70 3.14
CA GLU A 618 -4.33 -25.45 4.40
C GLU A 618 -3.53 -24.50 5.29
N PRO A 619 -4.18 -23.58 6.04
CA PRO A 619 -3.52 -22.80 7.07
C PRO A 619 -3.05 -23.69 8.23
N HIS A 620 -2.00 -23.28 8.95
CA HIS A 620 -1.56 -23.98 10.17
C HIS A 620 -2.54 -23.79 11.33
N LEU A 621 -3.23 -22.66 11.37
CA LEU A 621 -4.35 -22.38 12.29
C LEU A 621 -5.64 -22.15 11.50
N TYR A 622 -6.78 -22.40 12.12
CA TYR A 622 -8.09 -22.36 11.44
C TYR A 622 -8.17 -23.36 10.29
N THR A 623 -7.64 -24.56 10.54
CA THR A 623 -7.69 -25.69 9.59
C THR A 623 -9.13 -26.10 9.29
N ASN A 624 -9.34 -26.93 8.26
CA ASN A 624 -10.67 -27.47 7.97
C ASN A 624 -11.22 -28.25 9.17
N SER A 625 -10.39 -29.11 9.80
CA SER A 625 -10.77 -29.89 10.97
C SER A 625 -11.16 -28.99 12.15
N GLN A 626 -10.39 -27.94 12.45
CA GLN A 626 -10.68 -26.97 13.52
C GLN A 626 -11.97 -26.19 13.30
N ILE A 627 -12.36 -25.90 12.06
CA ILE A 627 -13.62 -25.21 11.75
C ILE A 627 -14.78 -26.19 11.78
N ILE A 628 -14.65 -27.35 11.14
CA ILE A 628 -15.71 -28.36 11.04
C ILE A 628 -16.02 -28.98 12.39
N SER A 629 -15.03 -29.24 13.25
CA SER A 629 -15.26 -29.77 14.59
C SER A 629 -16.12 -28.86 15.45
N GLN A 630 -16.02 -27.55 15.32
CA GLN A 630 -16.91 -26.60 16.00
C GLN A 630 -18.37 -26.78 15.54
N THR A 631 -18.58 -26.98 14.24
CA THR A 631 -19.90 -27.21 13.67
C THR A 631 -20.47 -28.56 14.12
N HIS A 632 -19.62 -29.61 14.15
CA HIS A 632 -20.04 -30.94 14.62
C HIS A 632 -20.39 -31.00 16.12
N ALA A 633 -19.85 -30.07 16.90
CA ALA A 633 -20.13 -29.97 18.33
C ALA A 633 -21.46 -29.26 18.65
N LEU A 634 -22.18 -28.79 17.65
CA LEU A 634 -23.49 -28.15 17.86
C LEU A 634 -24.53 -29.18 18.28
N GLU A 635 -25.35 -28.79 19.24
CA GLU A 635 -26.60 -29.47 19.57
C GLU A 635 -27.76 -28.54 19.24
N LYS A 636 -28.84 -29.08 18.69
CA LYS A 636 -30.03 -28.29 18.36
C LYS A 636 -30.79 -27.96 19.64
N SER A 637 -30.32 -26.95 20.36
CA SER A 637 -30.86 -26.48 21.62
C SER A 637 -31.93 -25.39 21.47
N GLU A 638 -32.01 -24.79 20.29
CA GLU A 638 -32.85 -23.62 19.98
C GLU A 638 -33.29 -23.67 18.52
N TYR A 639 -34.44 -23.09 18.20
CA TYR A 639 -34.93 -22.93 16.83
C TYR A 639 -35.27 -21.46 16.55
N PRO A 640 -34.87 -20.92 15.40
CA PRO A 640 -33.90 -21.50 14.46
C PRO A 640 -32.47 -21.50 15.03
N LEU A 641 -31.61 -22.42 14.58
CA LEU A 641 -30.19 -22.45 14.90
C LEU A 641 -29.38 -21.88 13.74
N ILE A 642 -28.60 -20.83 13.98
CA ILE A 642 -27.77 -20.13 12.97
C ILE A 642 -26.31 -20.37 13.29
N VAL A 643 -25.55 -20.87 12.29
CA VAL A 643 -24.08 -20.87 12.30
C VAL A 643 -23.57 -19.63 11.55
N ALA A 644 -22.73 -18.83 12.19
CA ALA A 644 -22.19 -17.61 11.60
C ALA A 644 -20.68 -17.67 11.45
N PHE A 645 -20.19 -17.67 10.20
CA PHE A 645 -18.77 -17.50 9.87
C PHE A 645 -18.46 -16.02 9.76
N LEU A 646 -17.79 -15.45 10.78
CA LEU A 646 -17.48 -14.02 10.86
C LEU A 646 -15.98 -13.78 10.62
N CYS A 647 -15.64 -12.89 9.66
CA CYS A 647 -14.26 -12.49 9.45
C CYS A 647 -13.72 -11.72 10.66
N ASN A 648 -12.49 -12.00 11.06
CA ASN A 648 -11.83 -11.44 12.25
C ASN A 648 -11.79 -9.90 12.26
N TRP A 649 -11.66 -9.25 11.10
CA TRP A 649 -11.35 -7.83 11.01
C TRP A 649 -12.56 -6.91 11.11
N CYS A 650 -13.63 -7.20 10.36
CA CYS A 650 -14.85 -6.39 10.37
C CYS A 650 -16.01 -7.07 11.07
N ALA A 651 -16.49 -8.21 10.56
CA ALA A 651 -17.72 -8.80 11.07
C ALA A 651 -17.63 -9.30 12.53
N TYR A 652 -16.52 -9.94 12.91
CA TYR A 652 -16.30 -10.37 14.29
C TYR A 652 -16.11 -9.17 15.22
N ALA A 653 -15.35 -8.14 14.76
CA ALA A 653 -15.19 -6.90 15.51
C ALA A 653 -16.50 -6.14 15.68
N CYS A 654 -17.37 -6.18 14.69
CA CYS A 654 -18.71 -5.58 14.72
C CYS A 654 -19.60 -6.29 15.75
N ALA A 655 -19.56 -7.62 15.79
CA ALA A 655 -20.26 -8.41 16.81
C ALA A 655 -19.74 -8.12 18.23
N ASP A 656 -18.44 -7.95 18.41
CA ASP A 656 -17.83 -7.52 19.67
C ASP A 656 -18.29 -6.11 20.08
N LEU A 657 -18.34 -5.18 19.13
CA LEU A 657 -18.82 -3.80 19.38
C LEU A 657 -20.31 -3.80 19.78
N ALA A 658 -21.14 -4.65 19.18
CA ALA A 658 -22.53 -4.82 19.59
C ALA A 658 -22.61 -5.21 21.09
N GLY A 659 -21.71 -6.09 21.54
CA GLY A 659 -21.59 -6.42 22.96
C GLY A 659 -21.17 -5.24 23.83
N VAL A 660 -20.15 -4.51 23.42
CA VAL A 660 -19.66 -3.30 24.14
C VAL A 660 -20.78 -2.28 24.30
N LEU A 661 -21.57 -2.06 23.26
CA LEU A 661 -22.70 -1.12 23.25
C LEU A 661 -24.00 -1.72 23.84
N ARG A 662 -23.99 -2.98 24.28
CA ARG A 662 -25.17 -3.67 24.83
C ARG A 662 -26.35 -3.75 23.85
N ILE A 663 -26.08 -3.85 22.57
CA ILE A 663 -27.09 -4.00 21.51
C ILE A 663 -27.59 -5.44 21.59
N SER A 664 -28.84 -5.62 22.00
CA SER A 664 -29.47 -6.95 22.11
C SER A 664 -29.88 -7.47 20.73
N TYR A 665 -29.68 -8.75 20.50
CA TYR A 665 -30.17 -9.52 19.35
C TYR A 665 -30.48 -10.97 19.76
N PRO A 666 -31.19 -11.76 18.93
CA PRO A 666 -31.59 -13.16 19.31
C PRO A 666 -30.38 -14.04 19.64
N THR A 667 -30.59 -14.97 20.58
CA THR A 667 -29.57 -15.93 21.07
C THR A 667 -29.20 -17.00 20.04
N ASN A 668 -29.97 -17.14 19.01
CA ASN A 668 -29.96 -18.21 17.98
C ASN A 668 -28.64 -18.38 17.20
N ILE A 669 -27.71 -17.44 17.32
CA ILE A 669 -26.46 -17.39 16.52
C ILE A 669 -25.26 -18.03 17.27
N ARG A 670 -24.55 -18.92 16.59
CA ARG A 670 -23.26 -19.52 17.04
C ARG A 670 -22.16 -19.07 16.11
N VAL A 671 -21.23 -18.30 16.65
CA VAL A 671 -20.18 -17.65 15.87
C VAL A 671 -18.95 -18.53 15.76
N ILE A 672 -18.47 -18.74 14.53
CA ILE A 672 -17.19 -19.33 14.20
C ILE A 672 -16.31 -18.23 13.57
N ARG A 673 -15.21 -17.90 14.24
CA ARG A 673 -14.26 -16.89 13.78
C ARG A 673 -13.39 -17.45 12.65
N VAL A 674 -13.28 -16.71 11.54
CA VAL A 674 -12.36 -17.00 10.43
C VAL A 674 -11.49 -15.76 10.15
N MET A 675 -10.25 -15.94 9.69
CA MET A 675 -9.37 -14.78 9.45
C MET A 675 -9.91 -13.87 8.35
N CYS A 676 -10.43 -14.45 7.27
CA CYS A 676 -11.09 -13.74 6.17
C CYS A 676 -12.36 -14.46 5.76
N ALA A 677 -13.37 -13.75 5.30
CA ALA A 677 -14.54 -14.39 4.67
C ALA A 677 -14.12 -15.28 3.48
N GLY A 678 -13.02 -14.91 2.79
CA GLY A 678 -12.41 -15.71 1.74
C GLY A 678 -11.98 -17.13 2.16
N ARG A 679 -11.83 -17.40 3.46
CA ARG A 679 -11.57 -18.74 4.01
C ARG A 679 -12.79 -19.64 4.00
N VAL A 680 -14.00 -19.08 3.95
CA VAL A 680 -15.23 -19.87 4.01
C VAL A 680 -15.38 -20.70 2.73
N ASN A 681 -15.27 -22.01 2.92
CA ASN A 681 -15.46 -23.01 1.89
C ASN A 681 -16.95 -23.40 1.81
N PRO A 682 -17.54 -23.65 0.63
CA PRO A 682 -18.88 -24.19 0.49
C PRO A 682 -19.15 -25.41 1.37
N GLY A 683 -18.16 -26.29 1.53
CA GLY A 683 -18.24 -27.46 2.41
C GLY A 683 -18.56 -27.12 3.87
N PHE A 684 -18.10 -25.98 4.40
CA PHE A 684 -18.41 -25.57 5.77
C PHE A 684 -19.89 -25.24 5.94
N VAL A 685 -20.47 -24.60 4.94
CA VAL A 685 -21.91 -24.26 4.90
C VAL A 685 -22.76 -25.53 4.84
N LEU A 686 -22.38 -26.48 3.97
CA LEU A 686 -23.06 -27.75 3.83
C LEU A 686 -22.95 -28.59 5.11
N GLU A 687 -21.79 -28.65 5.76
CA GLU A 687 -21.62 -29.33 7.05
C GLU A 687 -22.47 -28.66 8.15
N ALA A 688 -22.59 -27.33 8.16
CA ALA A 688 -23.46 -26.65 9.12
C ALA A 688 -24.94 -27.11 8.97
N PHE A 689 -25.43 -27.15 7.72
CA PHE A 689 -26.78 -27.67 7.46
C PHE A 689 -26.93 -29.15 7.84
N ARG A 690 -25.94 -29.98 7.52
CA ARG A 690 -25.91 -31.41 7.83
C ARG A 690 -25.99 -31.68 9.36
N TYR A 691 -25.35 -30.79 10.15
CA TYR A 691 -25.32 -30.91 11.62
C TYR A 691 -26.42 -30.07 12.33
N GLY A 692 -27.44 -29.68 11.59
CA GLY A 692 -28.72 -29.20 12.15
C GLY A 692 -28.86 -27.68 12.23
N ALA A 693 -27.97 -26.89 11.58
CA ALA A 693 -28.22 -25.46 11.42
C ALA A 693 -29.43 -25.23 10.50
N ASP A 694 -30.36 -24.38 10.92
CA ASP A 694 -31.50 -23.94 10.11
C ASP A 694 -31.11 -22.80 9.16
N GLY A 695 -30.03 -22.07 9.49
CA GLY A 695 -29.48 -20.99 8.67
C GLY A 695 -27.98 -20.84 8.83
N VAL A 696 -27.33 -20.34 7.78
CA VAL A 696 -25.90 -20.02 7.80
C VAL A 696 -25.69 -18.57 7.41
N LEU A 697 -24.96 -17.82 8.24
CA LEU A 697 -24.56 -16.44 7.98
C LEU A 697 -23.06 -16.39 7.65
N VAL A 698 -22.70 -15.85 6.49
CA VAL A 698 -21.31 -15.55 6.12
C VAL A 698 -21.13 -14.05 6.07
N ALA A 699 -20.32 -13.50 6.98
CA ALA A 699 -20.12 -12.05 7.05
C ALA A 699 -18.65 -11.66 6.98
N GLY A 700 -18.38 -10.61 6.20
CA GLY A 700 -17.04 -10.09 5.93
C GLY A 700 -16.98 -8.57 5.82
N CYS A 701 -15.80 -8.04 5.54
CA CYS A 701 -15.59 -6.62 5.28
C CYS A 701 -16.44 -6.15 4.09
N ARG A 702 -16.75 -4.85 4.01
CA ARG A 702 -17.41 -4.26 2.85
C ARG A 702 -16.62 -4.56 1.57
N ILE A 703 -17.34 -4.72 0.47
CA ILE A 703 -16.71 -4.94 -0.85
C ILE A 703 -15.82 -3.74 -1.18
N GLY A 704 -14.59 -4.01 -1.60
CA GLY A 704 -13.54 -3.02 -1.83
C GLY A 704 -12.73 -2.62 -0.58
N GLU A 705 -13.13 -3.05 0.64
CA GLU A 705 -12.46 -2.70 1.90
C GLU A 705 -11.92 -3.92 2.66
N CYS A 706 -11.73 -5.04 1.97
CA CYS A 706 -11.23 -6.26 2.61
C CYS A 706 -9.82 -6.06 3.15
N HIS A 707 -9.61 -6.43 4.43
CA HIS A 707 -8.27 -6.41 5.06
C HIS A 707 -7.23 -7.22 4.25
N TYR A 708 -7.67 -8.28 3.60
CA TYR A 708 -6.87 -9.13 2.71
C TYR A 708 -7.16 -8.86 1.21
N LEU A 709 -7.51 -7.63 0.88
CA LEU A 709 -7.73 -7.08 -0.45
C LEU A 709 -9.05 -7.55 -1.10
N HIS A 710 -9.13 -8.76 -1.65
CA HIS A 710 -10.30 -9.27 -2.37
C HIS A 710 -10.90 -10.56 -1.78
N GLY A 711 -10.50 -10.97 -0.58
CA GLY A 711 -11.00 -12.21 0.04
C GLY A 711 -12.52 -12.23 0.21
N ASN A 712 -13.14 -11.09 0.50
CA ASN A 712 -14.61 -10.96 0.57
C ASN A 712 -15.29 -11.10 -0.81
N GLU A 713 -14.69 -10.61 -1.89
CA GLU A 713 -15.20 -10.77 -3.25
C GLU A 713 -15.16 -12.24 -3.69
N HIS A 714 -14.06 -12.94 -3.39
CA HIS A 714 -13.98 -14.38 -3.60
C HIS A 714 -15.03 -15.15 -2.80
N ALA A 715 -15.31 -14.72 -1.55
CA ALA A 715 -16.39 -15.30 -0.75
C ALA A 715 -17.77 -15.01 -1.35
N ALA A 716 -18.04 -13.76 -1.74
CA ALA A 716 -19.30 -13.35 -2.35
C ALA A 716 -19.62 -14.23 -3.56
N HIS A 717 -18.67 -14.36 -4.48
CA HIS A 717 -18.83 -15.17 -5.68
C HIS A 717 -19.13 -16.64 -5.35
N ARG A 718 -18.37 -17.26 -4.44
CA ARG A 718 -18.60 -18.65 -4.04
C ARG A 718 -19.94 -18.87 -3.35
N MET A 719 -20.38 -17.95 -2.48
CA MET A 719 -21.65 -18.08 -1.78
C MET A 719 -22.84 -17.86 -2.70
N THR A 720 -22.72 -16.98 -3.71
CA THR A 720 -23.75 -16.84 -4.75
C THR A 720 -23.93 -18.16 -5.52
N MET A 721 -22.81 -18.74 -5.99
CA MET A 721 -22.87 -20.04 -6.69
C MET A 721 -23.44 -21.15 -5.78
N LEU A 722 -23.08 -21.14 -4.49
CA LEU A 722 -23.63 -22.13 -3.53
C LEU A 722 -25.13 -21.95 -3.32
N ALA A 723 -25.66 -20.74 -3.29
CA ALA A 723 -27.09 -20.46 -3.16
C ALA A 723 -27.87 -21.07 -4.33
N ASP A 724 -27.34 -20.99 -5.56
CA ASP A 724 -27.94 -21.63 -6.73
C ASP A 724 -27.96 -23.17 -6.56
N VAL A 725 -26.85 -23.76 -6.11
CA VAL A 725 -26.77 -25.21 -5.85
C VAL A 725 -27.74 -25.66 -4.75
N LEU A 726 -27.87 -24.89 -3.68
CA LEU A 726 -28.82 -25.20 -2.59
C LEU A 726 -30.26 -25.24 -3.15
N THR A 727 -30.63 -24.27 -3.97
CA THR A 727 -31.95 -24.23 -4.62
C THR A 727 -32.21 -25.47 -5.47
N GLU A 728 -31.24 -25.89 -6.28
CA GLU A 728 -31.34 -27.09 -7.11
C GLU A 728 -31.42 -28.39 -6.29
N THR A 729 -30.89 -28.40 -5.07
CA THR A 729 -30.93 -29.55 -4.17
C THR A 729 -32.14 -29.56 -3.24
N GLY A 730 -33.06 -28.61 -3.37
CA GLY A 730 -34.29 -28.51 -2.58
C GLY A 730 -34.13 -27.81 -1.24
N ILE A 731 -32.99 -27.15 -1.00
CA ILE A 731 -32.80 -26.34 0.22
C ILE A 731 -33.06 -24.87 -0.17
N ASP A 732 -33.96 -24.21 0.57
CA ASP A 732 -34.24 -22.79 0.32
C ASP A 732 -32.98 -21.93 0.47
N ALA A 733 -32.60 -21.25 -0.64
CA ALA A 733 -31.38 -20.42 -0.67
C ALA A 733 -31.38 -19.28 0.35
N ARG A 734 -32.53 -18.83 0.84
CA ARG A 734 -32.66 -17.82 1.89
C ARG A 734 -32.04 -18.28 3.23
N ARG A 735 -31.81 -19.57 3.42
CA ARG A 735 -31.10 -20.13 4.57
C ARG A 735 -29.59 -19.82 4.57
N LEU A 736 -29.04 -19.39 3.43
CA LEU A 736 -27.66 -18.89 3.30
C LEU A 736 -27.67 -17.37 3.15
N LYS A 737 -27.31 -16.64 4.20
CA LYS A 737 -27.24 -15.18 4.20
C LYS A 737 -25.78 -14.70 4.11
N THR A 738 -25.50 -13.82 3.18
CA THR A 738 -24.19 -13.18 3.06
C THR A 738 -24.27 -11.69 3.39
N VAL A 739 -23.32 -11.19 4.19
CA VAL A 739 -23.33 -9.80 4.67
C VAL A 739 -21.96 -9.18 4.59
N TRP A 740 -21.93 -7.97 4.03
CA TRP A 740 -20.71 -7.14 3.97
C TRP A 740 -20.91 -5.94 4.89
N ILE A 741 -20.09 -5.89 5.96
CA ILE A 741 -20.31 -4.99 7.09
C ILE A 741 -18.98 -4.39 7.57
N ASP A 742 -19.04 -3.14 8.04
CA ASP A 742 -17.94 -2.47 8.72
C ASP A 742 -17.89 -2.81 10.21
N ALA A 743 -16.71 -2.69 10.82
CA ALA A 743 -16.54 -2.92 12.25
C ALA A 743 -17.35 -1.97 13.15
N SER A 744 -17.73 -0.81 12.64
CA SER A 744 -18.51 0.21 13.35
C SER A 744 -20.03 0.05 13.27
N GLU A 745 -20.54 -0.87 12.43
CA GLU A 745 -21.97 -1.02 12.13
C GLU A 745 -22.71 -1.99 13.08
N SER A 746 -22.44 -1.91 14.37
CA SER A 746 -22.95 -2.86 15.37
C SER A 746 -24.48 -2.91 15.48
N GLU A 747 -25.19 -1.77 15.32
CA GLU A 747 -26.65 -1.74 15.28
C GLU A 747 -27.20 -2.50 14.08
N ARG A 748 -26.57 -2.29 12.91
CA ARG A 748 -26.93 -3.01 11.69
C ARG A 748 -26.68 -4.52 11.83
N PHE A 749 -25.61 -4.93 12.54
CA PHE A 749 -25.36 -6.34 12.82
C PHE A 749 -26.49 -6.96 13.64
N GLY A 750 -26.92 -6.30 14.72
CA GLY A 750 -28.03 -6.74 15.54
C GLY A 750 -29.34 -6.88 14.74
N ALA A 751 -29.66 -5.88 13.92
CA ALA A 751 -30.82 -5.89 13.03
C ALA A 751 -30.77 -7.07 12.03
N ILE A 752 -29.60 -7.30 11.39
CA ILE A 752 -29.42 -8.42 10.43
C ILE A 752 -29.67 -9.77 11.10
N VAL A 753 -29.17 -9.98 12.32
CA VAL A 753 -29.40 -11.24 13.05
C VAL A 753 -30.89 -11.41 13.36
N SER A 754 -31.56 -10.37 13.82
CA SER A 754 -33.01 -10.40 14.10
C SER A 754 -33.84 -10.68 12.86
N ASP A 755 -33.60 -9.95 11.77
CA ASP A 755 -34.29 -10.17 10.50
C ASP A 755 -34.08 -11.60 9.94
N PHE A 756 -32.87 -12.15 10.16
CA PHE A 756 -32.56 -13.49 9.68
C PHE A 756 -33.27 -14.58 10.52
N VAL A 757 -33.37 -14.38 11.83
CA VAL A 757 -34.19 -15.25 12.69
C VAL A 757 -35.64 -15.24 12.23
N ASP A 758 -36.26 -14.07 12.08
CA ASP A 758 -37.63 -13.90 11.62
C ASP A 758 -37.86 -14.53 10.23
N GLU A 759 -36.87 -14.45 9.33
CA GLU A 759 -36.92 -15.07 8.02
C GLU A 759 -36.92 -16.59 8.11
N LEU A 760 -36.05 -17.18 8.93
CA LEU A 760 -35.96 -18.62 9.14
C LEU A 760 -37.21 -19.19 9.83
N GLU A 761 -37.81 -18.46 10.80
CA GLU A 761 -39.09 -18.84 11.43
C GLU A 761 -40.22 -18.92 10.40
N ARG A 762 -40.25 -17.99 9.42
CA ARG A 762 -41.23 -18.02 8.33
C ARG A 762 -41.03 -19.16 7.33
N ILE A 763 -39.77 -19.55 7.09
CA ILE A 763 -39.43 -20.66 6.19
C ILE A 763 -39.77 -22.03 6.88
N GLY A 764 -39.64 -22.13 8.21
CA GLY A 764 -39.76 -23.36 8.97
C GLY A 764 -38.42 -24.11 9.11
N PRO A 765 -38.41 -25.23 9.90
CA PRO A 765 -37.19 -26.03 10.11
C PRO A 765 -36.62 -26.58 8.79
N ILE A 766 -35.29 -26.75 8.74
CA ILE A 766 -34.66 -27.39 7.56
C ILE A 766 -35.21 -28.82 7.38
N GLY A 767 -35.55 -29.18 6.15
CA GLY A 767 -36.19 -30.47 5.81
C GLY A 767 -37.73 -30.46 5.88
N SER A 768 -38.35 -29.36 6.31
CA SER A 768 -39.82 -29.19 6.19
C SER A 768 -40.28 -28.86 4.75
N GLU A 769 -39.30 -28.58 3.88
CA GLU A 769 -39.48 -28.22 2.47
C GLU A 769 -39.49 -29.45 1.55
N LEU A 770 -39.06 -30.61 2.03
CA LEU A 770 -39.07 -31.90 1.36
C LEU A 770 -40.34 -32.69 1.68
#